data_95a9f30fe2c665c6895f7381ca8e84f9
#
_entry.id   95a9f30fe2c665c6895f7381ca8e84f9
#
_cell.length_a   1.000
_cell.length_b   1.000
_cell.length_c   1.000
_cell.angle_alpha   90.00
_cell.angle_beta   90.00
_cell.angle_gamma   90.00
#
_symmetry.space_group_name_H-M   'P 1'
#
loop_
_entity.id
_entity.type
_entity.pdbx_description
1 polymer ?
#
loop_
_entity_poly.entity_id
_entity_poly.type
_entity_poly.pdbx_seq_one_letter_code
_entity_poly.pdbx_strand_id
1 'polypeptide(L)'
;MTASLLLGTTQLSAQPQTTLRDTLPEAVKVADRVQRVRADGYRIDPLKTRRVVSPMGDGDAIKYIQTLPGVAMGGEGGSAIYVRGGNMGSNLMTLDGMPLYGISHLLGFTTIYPGEVIGATEFHAGGFSSEEGNFTASHIRLKTKTGDFAKVHGEGSLTPFLASGSVSTPIVKNKVSLIASLRISPLGLEYKALRSTINRYQDVLQDFGATVGDAFGKVAWRMNTDNDLSLSLFGSLDRYHFIMGGNTTDGMGWSNALANLCWDTRIVPAFDQLHTTLSYNHHGGRQEQETILDGSYNKYQLRSTVQELTLTSTATKAWGRWSSQFGLKVRGARFNPGSSRRFDGSSHKQAEESLLVDSYMNTVLTTLHGQLEYVVPERLLIRLALRGNAYAYGVGGQGGQSGWLFHPEGSLTARFHLVPQFGLEVTADALTQYYHTLEGIPLGWSVDMVVPSDATNPPEQALQGYGGFFGGFGNHTFRAGAFYKLMRNLVYYGDATQFFSSAQAGWHENISVGEGTSYGAEFLYEKDGEVLSWRMSYTWSKTDRMFPDLNHGRRFPAKYDRRHIANASLDWTMLRREKMALGFNTLFTYQSGSWETLQDGSLPAFFIGQKELLALPMISALNNYELPAYIRWDAALHLDIQGRHAKHEIGLGVYNLLNRHNPFMLRYNPDTHAWNLISLLPILPSISWHVRF
;
A
#
# COMPACT_ATOMS: atom_id res chain seq x y z
N MET A 1 -8.27 -22.73 72.64
CA MET A 1 -9.00 -23.04 71.41
C MET A 1 -8.18 -22.44 70.27
N THR A 2 -7.35 -23.28 69.69
CA THR A 2 -6.40 -22.95 68.64
C THR A 2 -6.90 -23.58 67.33
N ALA A 3 -7.13 -22.75 66.32
CA ALA A 3 -7.47 -23.23 64.95
C ALA A 3 -6.24 -23.09 64.08
N SER A 4 -5.70 -24.23 63.69
CA SER A 4 -4.59 -24.36 62.72
C SER A 4 -5.12 -24.21 61.29
N LEU A 5 -4.61 -23.26 60.54
CA LEU A 5 -4.81 -23.15 59.08
C LEU A 5 -3.72 -23.94 58.37
N LEU A 6 -4.14 -25.01 57.69
CA LEU A 6 -3.31 -25.79 56.76
C LEU A 6 -3.24 -25.02 55.40
N LEU A 7 -2.05 -24.58 55.06
CA LEU A 7 -1.68 -24.08 53.72
C LEU A 7 -1.35 -25.30 52.84
N GLY A 8 -2.27 -25.65 51.96
CA GLY A 8 -2.02 -26.63 50.91
C GLY A 8 -1.33 -25.95 49.72
N THR A 9 -0.06 -26.26 49.52
CA THR A 9 0.70 -25.91 48.31
C THR A 9 0.29 -26.82 47.17
N THR A 10 -0.57 -26.36 46.26
CA THR A 10 -0.78 -27.06 44.98
C THR A 10 0.29 -26.60 44.01
N GLN A 11 1.18 -27.51 43.67
CA GLN A 11 2.06 -27.37 42.50
C GLN A 11 1.20 -27.34 41.23
N LEU A 12 1.14 -26.20 40.57
CA LEU A 12 0.61 -26.09 39.21
C LEU A 12 1.67 -26.62 38.25
N SER A 13 1.42 -27.85 37.77
CA SER A 13 2.11 -28.44 36.63
C SER A 13 1.83 -27.58 35.38
N ALA A 14 2.89 -27.03 34.79
CA ALA A 14 2.82 -26.34 33.52
C ALA A 14 2.47 -27.33 32.40
N GLN A 15 1.24 -27.28 31.92
CA GLN A 15 0.86 -27.96 30.66
C GLN A 15 1.30 -27.10 29.46
N PRO A 16 1.75 -27.71 28.35
CA PRO A 16 2.20 -27.01 27.19
C PRO A 16 1.02 -26.26 26.51
N GLN A 17 1.21 -24.99 26.26
CA GLN A 17 0.27 -24.15 25.50
C GLN A 17 0.26 -24.56 24.03
N THR A 18 -0.56 -25.52 23.69
CA THR A 18 -0.92 -25.84 22.30
C THR A 18 -2.43 -25.68 22.12
N THR A 19 -2.82 -24.87 21.14
CA THR A 19 -4.16 -24.81 20.53
C THR A 19 -5.31 -24.22 21.37
N LEU A 20 -5.23 -22.95 21.77
CA LEU A 20 -6.35 -22.22 22.37
C LEU A 20 -6.67 -20.88 21.70
N ARG A 21 -6.46 -20.74 20.39
CA ARG A 21 -6.76 -19.48 19.70
C ARG A 21 -8.16 -19.33 19.13
N ASP A 22 -8.94 -20.41 19.03
CA ASP A 22 -10.28 -20.35 18.42
C ASP A 22 -11.45 -20.32 19.40
N THR A 23 -11.22 -20.46 20.71
CA THR A 23 -12.26 -20.43 21.75
C THR A 23 -11.85 -19.63 22.98
N LEU A 24 -11.27 -18.45 22.82
CA LEU A 24 -10.98 -17.59 23.97
C LEU A 24 -12.26 -16.96 24.53
N PRO A 25 -12.46 -16.97 25.87
CA PRO A 25 -13.60 -16.35 26.51
C PRO A 25 -13.73 -14.86 26.16
N GLU A 26 -14.93 -14.33 26.20
CA GLU A 26 -15.27 -12.94 25.82
C GLU A 26 -14.43 -11.89 26.54
N ALA A 27 -13.94 -12.15 27.76
CA ALA A 27 -13.04 -11.29 28.50
C ALA A 27 -11.66 -11.11 27.83
N VAL A 28 -11.14 -12.15 27.17
CA VAL A 28 -9.87 -12.08 26.40
C VAL A 28 -10.10 -11.35 25.08
N LYS A 29 -11.28 -11.49 24.46
CA LYS A 29 -11.70 -10.70 23.31
C LYS A 29 -11.81 -9.21 23.65
N VAL A 30 -12.27 -8.86 24.85
CA VAL A 30 -12.36 -7.47 25.32
C VAL A 30 -10.98 -6.90 25.61
N ALA A 31 -10.09 -7.67 26.27
CA ALA A 31 -8.71 -7.24 26.49
C ALA A 31 -7.93 -7.07 25.17
N ASP A 32 -8.15 -7.97 24.19
CA ASP A 32 -7.59 -7.85 22.84
C ASP A 32 -8.19 -6.63 22.08
N ARG A 33 -9.43 -6.23 22.37
CA ARG A 33 -10.08 -5.03 21.81
C ARG A 33 -9.48 -3.73 22.34
N VAL A 34 -9.16 -3.65 23.62
CA VAL A 34 -8.47 -2.50 24.22
C VAL A 34 -7.01 -2.42 23.80
N GLN A 35 -6.35 -3.57 23.56
CA GLN A 35 -5.01 -3.63 22.95
C GLN A 35 -4.99 -3.26 21.46
N ARG A 36 -6.14 -3.24 20.75
CA ARG A 36 -6.23 -2.90 19.32
C ARG A 36 -5.90 -1.46 19.00
N VAL A 37 -6.05 -0.55 19.94
CA VAL A 37 -5.56 0.82 19.82
C VAL A 37 -4.14 0.85 20.39
N ARG A 38 -3.18 0.30 19.67
CA ARG A 38 -1.77 0.52 19.97
C ARG A 38 -1.45 1.99 19.71
N ALA A 39 -0.61 2.59 20.53
CA ALA A 39 -0.19 4.00 20.43
C ALA A 39 0.39 4.38 19.05
N ASP A 40 0.68 3.42 18.22
CA ASP A 40 1.50 3.50 17.03
C ASP A 40 0.80 3.06 15.75
N GLY A 41 -0.46 2.58 15.80
CA GLY A 41 -1.10 2.15 14.58
C GLY A 41 -2.41 1.41 14.74
N TYR A 42 -2.90 0.93 13.64
CA TYR A 42 -4.15 0.16 13.52
C TYR A 42 -3.83 -1.27 13.14
N ARG A 43 -4.32 -2.22 13.93
CA ARG A 43 -4.34 -3.64 13.53
C ARG A 43 -5.69 -3.93 12.87
N ILE A 44 -5.63 -4.27 11.60
CA ILE A 44 -6.79 -4.49 10.76
C ILE A 44 -7.11 -5.99 10.73
N ASP A 45 -8.34 -6.33 11.11
CA ASP A 45 -8.83 -7.70 11.05
C ASP A 45 -9.10 -8.09 9.58
N PRO A 46 -8.54 -9.21 9.08
CA PRO A 46 -8.81 -9.69 7.73
C PRO A 46 -10.31 -9.90 7.41
N LEU A 47 -11.13 -10.21 8.41
CA LEU A 47 -12.59 -10.32 8.22
C LEU A 47 -13.24 -8.95 7.94
N LYS A 48 -12.73 -7.88 8.57
CA LYS A 48 -13.23 -6.53 8.31
C LYS A 48 -12.83 -6.04 6.91
N THR A 49 -11.65 -6.43 6.41
CA THR A 49 -11.23 -6.06 5.05
C THR A 49 -12.08 -6.72 3.97
N ARG A 50 -12.51 -7.97 4.17
CA ARG A 50 -13.36 -8.70 3.22
C ARG A 50 -14.74 -8.08 3.03
N ARG A 51 -15.25 -7.36 4.03
CA ARG A 51 -16.58 -6.73 4.00
C ARG A 51 -16.58 -5.32 3.42
N VAL A 52 -15.42 -4.75 3.12
CA VAL A 52 -15.35 -3.47 2.43
C VAL A 52 -15.76 -3.67 0.98
N VAL A 53 -16.78 -2.93 0.55
CA VAL A 53 -17.22 -2.95 -0.86
C VAL A 53 -16.09 -2.37 -1.71
N SER A 54 -15.59 -3.16 -2.64
CA SER A 54 -14.56 -2.76 -3.60
C SER A 54 -15.09 -2.83 -5.03
N PRO A 55 -14.54 -2.05 -5.98
CA PRO A 55 -14.97 -2.11 -7.37
C PRO A 55 -14.85 -3.50 -8.00
N MET A 56 -13.86 -4.28 -7.54
CA MET A 56 -13.60 -5.62 -8.09
C MET A 56 -14.33 -6.74 -7.34
N GLY A 57 -15.12 -6.40 -6.29
CA GLY A 57 -15.87 -7.38 -5.50
C GLY A 57 -15.02 -8.20 -4.53
N ASP A 58 -13.73 -7.95 -4.43
CA ASP A 58 -12.82 -8.61 -3.50
C ASP A 58 -12.41 -7.66 -2.37
N GLY A 59 -12.28 -8.20 -1.16
CA GLY A 59 -11.92 -7.42 0.02
C GLY A 59 -10.44 -7.03 0.01
N ASP A 60 -10.17 -5.74 0.24
CA ASP A 60 -8.85 -5.16 0.10
C ASP A 60 -8.46 -4.34 1.35
N ALA A 61 -7.30 -4.63 1.94
CA ALA A 61 -6.82 -3.92 3.13
C ALA A 61 -6.50 -2.43 2.83
N ILE A 62 -6.04 -2.09 1.61
CA ILE A 62 -5.83 -0.68 1.24
C ILE A 62 -7.14 0.08 1.20
N LYS A 63 -8.21 -0.54 0.67
CA LYS A 63 -9.55 0.08 0.68
C LYS A 63 -10.05 0.31 2.11
N TYR A 64 -9.73 -0.59 3.03
CA TYR A 64 -10.01 -0.37 4.45
C TYR A 64 -9.16 0.78 5.02
N ILE A 65 -7.85 0.82 4.74
CA ILE A 65 -6.92 1.88 5.19
C ILE A 65 -7.37 3.26 4.68
N GLN A 66 -7.88 3.35 3.45
CA GLN A 66 -8.43 4.59 2.87
C GLN A 66 -9.62 5.17 3.68
N THR A 67 -10.24 4.39 4.56
CA THR A 67 -11.31 4.86 5.45
C THR A 67 -10.82 5.29 6.84
N LEU A 68 -9.51 5.17 7.13
CA LEU A 68 -8.92 5.59 8.40
C LEU A 68 -8.61 7.10 8.40
N PRO A 69 -8.52 7.74 9.59
CA PRO A 69 -8.13 9.14 9.68
C PRO A 69 -6.72 9.39 9.14
N GLY A 70 -6.48 10.57 8.61
CA GLY A 70 -5.18 10.99 8.05
C GLY A 70 -4.83 10.39 6.70
N VAL A 71 -5.76 9.65 6.06
CA VAL A 71 -5.52 8.98 4.77
C VAL A 71 -6.40 9.58 3.69
N ALA A 72 -5.79 10.21 2.69
CA ALA A 72 -6.47 10.67 1.47
C ALA A 72 -6.31 9.63 0.35
N MET A 73 -7.33 9.48 -0.49
CA MET A 73 -7.29 8.67 -1.71
C MET A 73 -6.72 9.49 -2.87
N GLY A 74 -5.96 8.85 -3.76
CA GLY A 74 -5.49 9.47 -5.00
C GLY A 74 -6.62 9.67 -6.00
N GLY A 75 -7.17 8.60 -6.53
CA GLY A 75 -8.24 8.61 -7.53
C GLY A 75 -9.37 7.67 -7.19
N GLU A 76 -10.45 7.74 -7.95
CA GLU A 76 -11.63 6.91 -7.77
C GLU A 76 -11.31 5.42 -7.98
N GLY A 77 -11.61 4.62 -6.96
CA GLY A 77 -11.36 3.18 -6.98
C GLY A 77 -9.89 2.77 -6.88
N GLY A 78 -8.93 3.71 -6.98
CA GLY A 78 -7.50 3.43 -6.98
C GLY A 78 -6.94 2.93 -5.64
N SER A 79 -5.74 2.35 -5.67
CA SER A 79 -5.01 1.88 -4.46
C SER A 79 -4.02 2.91 -3.92
N ALA A 80 -3.88 4.07 -4.55
CA ALA A 80 -3.03 5.15 -4.07
C ALA A 80 -3.54 5.73 -2.74
N ILE A 81 -2.62 5.93 -1.80
CA ILE A 81 -2.88 6.56 -0.50
C ILE A 81 -1.86 7.66 -0.22
N TYR A 82 -2.33 8.74 0.38
CA TYR A 82 -1.54 9.89 0.81
C TYR A 82 -1.78 10.09 2.30
N VAL A 83 -0.76 9.78 3.11
CA VAL A 83 -0.90 9.75 4.58
C VAL A 83 -0.30 11.00 5.18
N ARG A 84 -1.15 11.79 5.89
CA ARG A 84 -0.75 13.05 6.54
C ARG A 84 0.06 13.93 5.60
N GLY A 85 -0.40 14.06 4.34
CA GLY A 85 0.21 14.90 3.32
C GLY A 85 1.53 14.38 2.72
N GLY A 86 1.99 13.17 3.04
CA GLY A 86 3.09 12.52 2.33
C GLY A 86 2.69 12.11 0.91
N ASN A 87 3.67 11.89 0.03
CA ASN A 87 3.44 11.38 -1.31
C ASN A 87 3.07 9.89 -1.29
N MET A 88 2.53 9.36 -2.39
CA MET A 88 2.22 7.94 -2.51
C MET A 88 3.49 7.08 -2.30
N GLY A 89 4.58 7.43 -2.94
CA GLY A 89 5.87 6.74 -2.83
C GLY A 89 6.59 6.90 -1.48
N SER A 90 6.06 7.76 -0.58
CA SER A 90 6.57 7.92 0.78
C SER A 90 5.98 6.91 1.78
N ASN A 91 5.07 6.04 1.33
CA ASN A 91 4.50 4.97 2.13
C ASN A 91 5.24 3.66 1.87
N LEU A 92 5.67 2.98 2.91
CA LEU A 92 6.27 1.65 2.81
C LEU A 92 5.18 0.59 3.02
N MET A 93 5.04 -0.31 2.07
CA MET A 93 4.30 -1.56 2.27
C MET A 93 5.28 -2.72 2.33
N THR A 94 5.11 -3.62 3.31
CA THR A 94 5.94 -4.82 3.43
C THR A 94 5.11 -6.08 3.52
N LEU A 95 5.57 -7.15 2.86
CA LEU A 95 5.06 -8.52 2.99
C LEU A 95 6.10 -9.36 3.72
N ASP A 96 5.82 -9.82 4.94
CA ASP A 96 6.78 -10.50 5.83
C ASP A 96 8.14 -9.76 5.94
N GLY A 97 8.12 -8.41 6.01
CA GLY A 97 9.31 -7.54 6.11
C GLY A 97 9.97 -7.18 4.78
N MET A 98 9.55 -7.77 3.66
CA MET A 98 10.05 -7.43 2.32
C MET A 98 9.28 -6.24 1.74
N PRO A 99 9.95 -5.19 1.24
CA PRO A 99 9.27 -4.05 0.63
C PRO A 99 8.55 -4.44 -0.67
N LEU A 100 7.37 -3.88 -0.87
CA LEU A 100 6.59 -3.96 -2.11
C LEU A 100 6.62 -2.59 -2.80
N TYR A 101 7.24 -2.50 -3.96
CA TYR A 101 7.29 -1.26 -4.75
C TYR A 101 6.04 -1.07 -5.61
N GLY A 102 5.59 -2.11 -6.31
CA GLY A 102 4.34 -2.11 -7.02
C GLY A 102 3.28 -2.83 -6.20
N ILE A 103 2.20 -2.15 -5.81
CA ILE A 103 1.22 -2.64 -4.83
C ILE A 103 -0.14 -2.96 -5.43
N SER A 104 -0.33 -2.77 -6.74
CA SER A 104 -1.65 -2.82 -7.35
C SER A 104 -1.76 -3.80 -8.52
N HIS A 105 -2.94 -4.38 -8.67
CA HIS A 105 -3.45 -5.10 -9.83
C HIS A 105 -4.59 -4.33 -10.50
N LEU A 106 -4.96 -4.74 -11.71
CA LEU A 106 -6.12 -4.24 -12.44
C LEU A 106 -6.14 -2.71 -12.52
N LEU A 107 -5.02 -2.13 -13.00
CA LEU A 107 -4.88 -0.67 -13.16
C LEU A 107 -5.09 0.12 -11.86
N GLY A 108 -4.72 -0.47 -10.72
CA GLY A 108 -4.82 0.16 -9.42
C GLY A 108 -6.10 -0.15 -8.63
N PHE A 109 -7.05 -0.89 -9.20
CA PHE A 109 -8.34 -1.13 -8.54
C PHE A 109 -8.29 -2.18 -7.42
N THR A 110 -7.30 -3.04 -7.38
CA THR A 110 -7.08 -3.99 -6.27
C THR A 110 -5.59 -4.13 -5.96
N THR A 111 -5.26 -4.69 -4.81
CA THR A 111 -3.86 -4.91 -4.40
C THR A 111 -3.32 -6.25 -4.87
N ILE A 112 -1.97 -6.34 -4.97
CA ILE A 112 -1.28 -7.51 -5.55
C ILE A 112 -1.24 -8.74 -4.63
N TYR A 113 -1.53 -8.62 -3.34
CA TYR A 113 -1.43 -9.75 -2.42
C TYR A 113 -2.78 -10.46 -2.24
N PRO A 114 -2.79 -11.80 -2.20
CA PRO A 114 -4.01 -12.56 -1.98
C PRO A 114 -4.46 -12.45 -0.52
N GLY A 115 -5.69 -11.97 -0.30
CA GLY A 115 -6.24 -11.76 1.05
C GLY A 115 -6.32 -13.02 1.90
N GLU A 116 -6.44 -14.19 1.26
CA GLU A 116 -6.58 -15.49 1.93
C GLU A 116 -5.33 -15.89 2.72
N VAL A 117 -4.14 -15.47 2.28
CA VAL A 117 -2.88 -15.81 2.96
C VAL A 117 -2.45 -14.77 3.98
N ILE A 118 -3.09 -13.60 4.05
CA ILE A 118 -2.76 -12.58 5.03
C ILE A 118 -3.34 -12.95 6.39
N GLY A 119 -2.47 -13.04 7.39
CA GLY A 119 -2.84 -13.32 8.78
C GLY A 119 -3.06 -12.06 9.61
N ALA A 120 -2.32 -11.00 9.31
CA ALA A 120 -2.46 -9.70 9.98
C ALA A 120 -2.04 -8.55 9.05
N THR A 121 -2.77 -7.45 9.13
CA THR A 121 -2.40 -6.18 8.53
C THR A 121 -2.27 -5.14 9.62
N GLU A 122 -1.12 -4.45 9.66
CA GLU A 122 -0.85 -3.35 10.59
C GLU A 122 -0.58 -2.08 9.77
N PHE A 123 -1.23 -0.98 10.13
CA PHE A 123 -1.04 0.33 9.50
C PHE A 123 -0.57 1.34 10.53
N HIS A 124 0.56 1.98 10.26
CA HIS A 124 1.21 2.97 11.13
C HIS A 124 1.38 4.29 10.37
N ALA A 125 0.87 5.38 10.95
CA ALA A 125 1.03 6.75 10.44
C ALA A 125 1.97 7.59 11.33
N GLY A 126 2.55 6.98 12.37
CA GLY A 126 3.50 7.57 13.33
C GLY A 126 3.88 6.55 14.39
N GLY A 127 4.88 6.86 15.22
CA GLY A 127 5.34 6.00 16.30
C GLY A 127 5.96 4.69 15.79
N PHE A 128 6.89 4.77 14.85
CA PHE A 128 7.43 3.63 14.13
C PHE A 128 8.40 2.78 14.96
N SER A 129 8.44 1.49 14.68
CA SER A 129 9.41 0.55 15.22
C SER A 129 10.82 0.81 14.65
N SER A 130 11.86 0.41 15.39
CA SER A 130 13.24 0.53 14.91
C SER A 130 13.61 -0.38 13.75
N GLU A 131 12.89 -1.47 13.52
CA GLU A 131 13.19 -2.43 12.44
C GLU A 131 12.97 -1.87 11.04
N GLU A 132 11.96 -1.00 10.91
CA GLU A 132 11.50 -0.52 9.62
C GLU A 132 11.88 0.95 9.41
N GLY A 133 12.44 1.26 8.27
CA GLY A 133 12.84 2.59 7.85
C GLY A 133 12.82 2.70 6.33
N ASN A 134 13.37 3.78 5.82
CA ASN A 134 13.39 4.08 4.40
C ASN A 134 11.98 4.42 3.84
N PHE A 135 11.26 5.24 4.60
CA PHE A 135 9.97 5.84 4.25
C PHE A 135 9.77 7.13 5.05
N THR A 136 8.87 8.01 4.61
CA THR A 136 8.64 9.30 5.27
C THR A 136 7.17 9.57 5.60
N ALA A 137 6.22 8.69 5.23
CA ALA A 137 4.79 8.90 5.51
C ALA A 137 4.17 7.83 6.40
N SER A 138 4.06 6.59 5.93
CA SER A 138 3.42 5.51 6.67
C SER A 138 4.07 4.17 6.41
N HIS A 139 3.80 3.21 7.29
CA HIS A 139 4.19 1.82 7.09
C HIS A 139 2.97 0.90 7.17
N ILE A 140 2.77 0.10 6.14
CA ILE A 140 1.76 -0.95 6.05
C ILE A 140 2.47 -2.29 6.11
N ARG A 141 2.27 -3.02 7.19
CA ARG A 141 2.88 -4.31 7.43
C ARG A 141 1.89 -5.43 7.18
N LEU A 142 2.15 -6.26 6.20
CA LEU A 142 1.40 -7.47 5.91
C LEU A 142 2.18 -8.66 6.43
N LYS A 143 1.56 -9.44 7.32
CA LYS A 143 2.11 -10.71 7.82
C LYS A 143 1.31 -11.85 7.24
N THR A 144 1.99 -12.79 6.60
CA THR A 144 1.33 -13.98 6.04
C THR A 144 1.06 -15.02 7.12
N LYS A 145 0.03 -15.84 6.89
CA LYS A 145 -0.22 -17.03 7.69
C LYS A 145 0.92 -18.03 7.51
N THR A 146 1.21 -18.82 8.54
CA THR A 146 1.90 -20.12 8.37
C THR A 146 0.86 -21.17 7.98
N GLY A 147 1.25 -22.20 7.23
CA GLY A 147 0.38 -23.32 6.95
C GLY A 147 -0.04 -24.05 8.24
N ASP A 148 -1.18 -24.72 8.21
CA ASP A 148 -1.63 -25.56 9.33
C ASP A 148 -0.72 -26.80 9.46
N PHE A 149 -0.28 -27.10 10.67
CA PHE A 149 0.61 -28.22 10.96
C PHE A 149 -0.15 -29.53 11.25
N ALA A 150 -1.48 -29.48 11.37
CA ALA A 150 -2.30 -30.62 11.79
C ALA A 150 -3.32 -31.07 10.74
N LYS A 151 -3.97 -30.12 10.07
CA LYS A 151 -5.12 -30.36 9.18
C LYS A 151 -4.96 -29.65 7.85
N VAL A 152 -5.70 -30.12 6.85
CA VAL A 152 -5.83 -29.47 5.55
C VAL A 152 -7.00 -28.50 5.61
N HIS A 153 -6.77 -27.27 5.12
CA HIS A 153 -7.78 -26.23 4.93
C HIS A 153 -7.66 -25.63 3.55
N GLY A 154 -8.76 -25.23 2.97
CA GLY A 154 -8.78 -24.53 1.71
C GLY A 154 -9.73 -23.35 1.75
N GLU A 155 -9.36 -22.30 1.02
CA GLU A 155 -10.22 -21.15 0.77
C GLU A 155 -10.25 -20.88 -0.73
N GLY A 156 -11.39 -20.45 -1.26
CA GLY A 156 -11.54 -20.01 -2.64
C GLY A 156 -12.45 -18.80 -2.73
N SER A 157 -12.21 -17.94 -3.71
CA SER A 157 -13.02 -16.75 -3.98
C SER A 157 -13.24 -16.61 -5.48
N LEU A 158 -14.43 -16.20 -5.86
CA LEU A 158 -14.81 -15.91 -7.23
C LEU A 158 -15.63 -14.62 -7.28
N THR A 159 -15.16 -13.69 -8.09
CA THR A 159 -15.86 -12.46 -8.47
C THR A 159 -15.85 -12.34 -9.99
N PRO A 160 -16.58 -11.42 -10.62
CA PRO A 160 -16.48 -11.20 -12.07
C PRO A 160 -15.06 -10.88 -12.55
N PHE A 161 -14.24 -10.22 -11.72
CA PHE A 161 -12.93 -9.73 -12.14
C PHE A 161 -11.75 -10.55 -11.59
N LEU A 162 -11.98 -11.42 -10.59
CA LEU A 162 -10.93 -12.18 -9.90
C LEU A 162 -11.40 -13.57 -9.51
N ALA A 163 -10.55 -14.55 -9.71
CA ALA A 163 -10.69 -15.89 -9.15
C ALA A 163 -9.45 -16.23 -8.33
N SER A 164 -9.63 -16.69 -7.10
CA SER A 164 -8.53 -17.05 -6.20
C SER A 164 -8.78 -18.37 -5.50
N GLY A 165 -7.67 -19.02 -5.10
CA GLY A 165 -7.72 -20.22 -4.29
C GLY A 165 -6.47 -20.35 -3.46
N SER A 166 -6.64 -20.87 -2.23
CA SER A 166 -5.52 -21.17 -1.33
C SER A 166 -5.71 -22.52 -0.66
N VAL A 167 -4.58 -23.16 -0.35
CA VAL A 167 -4.52 -24.40 0.42
C VAL A 167 -3.49 -24.27 1.52
N SER A 168 -3.84 -24.75 2.69
CA SER A 168 -2.99 -24.85 3.88
C SER A 168 -2.98 -26.29 4.36
N THR A 169 -1.79 -26.91 4.45
CA THR A 169 -1.66 -28.35 4.70
C THR A 169 -0.38 -28.68 5.47
N PRO A 170 -0.40 -29.71 6.37
CA PRO A 170 0.83 -30.29 6.88
C PRO A 170 1.53 -31.11 5.78
N ILE A 171 2.80 -30.85 5.50
CA ILE A 171 3.68 -31.77 4.75
C ILE A 171 4.14 -32.90 5.68
N VAL A 172 4.57 -32.51 6.88
CA VAL A 172 4.88 -33.44 7.97
C VAL A 172 4.14 -32.97 9.21
N LYS A 173 3.20 -33.80 9.72
CA LYS A 173 2.38 -33.43 10.87
C LYS A 173 3.22 -32.86 12.02
N ASN A 174 2.79 -31.74 12.58
CA ASN A 174 3.40 -31.01 13.69
C ASN A 174 4.83 -30.48 13.43
N LYS A 175 5.43 -30.74 12.25
CA LYS A 175 6.80 -30.31 11.94
C LYS A 175 6.91 -29.40 10.73
N VAL A 176 6.27 -29.75 9.61
CA VAL A 176 6.40 -28.96 8.37
C VAL A 176 5.01 -28.69 7.81
N SER A 177 4.74 -27.43 7.57
CA SER A 177 3.49 -26.98 6.94
C SER A 177 3.74 -26.23 5.63
N LEU A 178 2.74 -26.23 4.77
CA LEU A 178 2.68 -25.48 3.52
C LEU A 178 1.41 -24.64 3.50
N ILE A 179 1.52 -23.40 3.07
CA ILE A 179 0.39 -22.61 2.56
C ILE A 179 0.74 -22.13 1.17
N ALA A 180 -0.18 -22.28 0.22
CA ALA A 180 -0.02 -21.79 -1.14
C ALA A 180 -1.31 -21.15 -1.62
N SER A 181 -1.21 -20.12 -2.47
CA SER A 181 -2.35 -19.47 -3.11
C SER A 181 -2.03 -19.07 -4.54
N LEU A 182 -3.08 -18.99 -5.33
CA LEU A 182 -3.06 -18.49 -6.70
C LEU A 182 -4.28 -17.59 -6.91
N ARG A 183 -4.06 -16.44 -7.55
CA ARG A 183 -5.14 -15.54 -7.96
C ARG A 183 -4.91 -15.11 -9.42
N ILE A 184 -5.98 -15.08 -10.20
CA ILE A 184 -5.97 -14.71 -11.61
C ILE A 184 -7.16 -13.80 -11.92
N SER A 185 -7.02 -12.95 -12.93
CA SER A 185 -8.12 -12.17 -13.47
C SER A 185 -8.58 -12.73 -14.82
N PRO A 186 -9.87 -13.03 -15.01
CA PRO A 186 -10.45 -13.45 -16.28
C PRO A 186 -10.69 -12.27 -17.24
N LEU A 187 -10.42 -11.03 -16.88
CA LEU A 187 -10.78 -9.79 -17.59
C LEU A 187 -10.44 -9.81 -19.08
N GLY A 188 -9.26 -10.33 -19.46
CA GLY A 188 -8.87 -10.44 -20.86
C GLY A 188 -9.69 -11.46 -21.66
N LEU A 189 -10.15 -12.53 -21.00
CA LEU A 189 -11.04 -13.52 -21.60
C LEU A 189 -12.47 -12.97 -21.73
N GLU A 190 -12.94 -12.28 -20.72
CA GLU A 190 -14.26 -11.62 -20.69
C GLU A 190 -14.38 -10.56 -21.78
N TYR A 191 -13.34 -9.71 -21.92
CA TYR A 191 -13.31 -8.75 -23.02
C TYR A 191 -13.41 -9.44 -24.38
N LYS A 192 -12.61 -10.49 -24.63
CA LYS A 192 -12.66 -11.25 -25.90
C LYS A 192 -14.05 -11.83 -26.16
N ALA A 193 -14.72 -12.35 -25.13
CA ALA A 193 -16.07 -12.90 -25.25
C ALA A 193 -17.14 -11.83 -25.54
N LEU A 194 -16.98 -10.63 -24.97
CA LEU A 194 -17.94 -9.53 -25.07
C LEU A 194 -17.56 -8.46 -26.10
N ARG A 195 -16.42 -8.59 -26.78
CA ARG A 195 -15.84 -7.59 -27.68
C ARG A 195 -16.86 -7.06 -28.72
N SER A 196 -17.60 -7.95 -29.37
CA SER A 196 -18.59 -7.56 -30.38
C SER A 196 -19.74 -6.72 -29.80
N THR A 197 -20.07 -6.94 -28.53
CA THR A 197 -21.10 -6.17 -27.84
C THR A 197 -20.52 -4.83 -27.37
N ILE A 198 -19.33 -4.83 -26.77
CA ILE A 198 -18.65 -3.62 -26.30
C ILE A 198 -18.43 -2.65 -27.47
N ASN A 199 -17.85 -3.12 -28.57
CA ASN A 199 -17.54 -2.30 -29.74
C ASN A 199 -18.79 -1.83 -30.52
N ARG A 200 -19.98 -2.36 -30.20
CA ARG A 200 -21.24 -1.83 -30.73
C ARG A 200 -21.66 -0.52 -30.05
N TYR A 201 -21.25 -0.32 -28.78
CA TYR A 201 -21.67 0.82 -27.97
C TYR A 201 -20.60 1.89 -27.79
N GLN A 202 -19.37 1.60 -28.26
CA GLN A 202 -18.27 2.55 -28.20
C GLN A 202 -17.24 2.26 -29.30
N ASP A 203 -16.66 3.31 -29.88
CA ASP A 203 -15.68 3.22 -30.99
C ASP A 203 -14.24 3.51 -30.54
N VAL A 204 -14.04 3.94 -29.28
CA VAL A 204 -12.75 4.39 -28.77
C VAL A 204 -11.80 3.22 -28.52
N LEU A 205 -12.26 2.16 -27.86
CA LEU A 205 -11.47 0.98 -27.54
C LEU A 205 -11.66 -0.10 -28.60
N GLN A 206 -10.71 -0.24 -29.52
CA GLN A 206 -10.78 -1.20 -30.62
C GLN A 206 -10.32 -2.60 -30.21
N ASP A 207 -9.31 -2.68 -29.35
CA ASP A 207 -8.83 -3.94 -28.79
C ASP A 207 -8.29 -3.75 -27.36
N PHE A 208 -8.43 -4.78 -26.54
CA PHE A 208 -7.94 -4.81 -25.17
C PHE A 208 -7.52 -6.23 -24.80
N GLY A 209 -6.36 -6.35 -24.18
CA GLY A 209 -5.92 -7.58 -23.56
C GLY A 209 -5.35 -7.32 -22.17
N ALA A 210 -5.67 -8.24 -21.27
CA ALA A 210 -5.16 -8.21 -19.91
C ALA A 210 -4.69 -9.61 -19.49
N THR A 211 -3.52 -9.66 -18.83
CA THR A 211 -3.02 -10.85 -18.12
C THR A 211 -2.63 -10.39 -16.73
N VAL A 212 -3.37 -10.83 -15.73
CA VAL A 212 -3.19 -10.38 -14.35
C VAL A 212 -3.27 -11.57 -13.41
N GLY A 213 -2.33 -11.66 -12.48
CA GLY A 213 -2.36 -12.68 -11.46
C GLY A 213 -1.21 -12.60 -10.49
N ASP A 214 -1.35 -13.33 -9.39
CA ASP A 214 -0.34 -13.51 -8.37
C ASP A 214 -0.34 -14.94 -7.81
N ALA A 215 0.81 -15.33 -7.25
CA ALA A 215 1.00 -16.60 -6.60
C ALA A 215 1.84 -16.41 -5.33
N PHE A 216 1.48 -17.13 -4.29
CA PHE A 216 2.20 -17.15 -3.01
C PHE A 216 2.42 -18.59 -2.56
N GLY A 217 3.58 -18.85 -1.95
CA GLY A 217 3.89 -20.11 -1.29
C GLY A 217 4.75 -19.88 -0.06
N LYS A 218 4.42 -20.55 1.06
CA LYS A 218 5.24 -20.52 2.27
C LYS A 218 5.33 -21.92 2.87
N VAL A 219 6.56 -22.37 3.06
CA VAL A 219 6.88 -23.57 3.81
C VAL A 219 7.42 -23.13 5.17
N ALA A 220 6.85 -23.64 6.24
CA ALA A 220 7.32 -23.42 7.60
C ALA A 220 7.73 -24.73 8.26
N TRP A 221 8.92 -24.77 8.83
CA TRP A 221 9.51 -25.93 9.47
C TRP A 221 9.88 -25.63 10.92
N ARG A 222 9.22 -26.31 11.86
CA ARG A 222 9.58 -26.38 13.27
C ARG A 222 10.71 -27.39 13.42
N MET A 223 11.96 -26.92 13.38
CA MET A 223 13.15 -27.79 13.45
C MET A 223 13.23 -28.48 14.81
N ASN A 224 13.06 -27.69 15.88
CA ASN A 224 12.98 -28.14 17.26
C ASN A 224 12.22 -27.08 18.10
N THR A 225 12.25 -27.16 19.44
CA THR A 225 11.58 -26.22 20.36
C THR A 225 12.09 -24.79 20.25
N ASP A 226 13.34 -24.62 19.82
CA ASP A 226 14.05 -23.36 19.85
C ASP A 226 14.35 -22.76 18.46
N ASN A 227 14.08 -23.54 17.40
CA ASN A 227 14.37 -23.12 16.03
C ASN A 227 13.20 -23.35 15.10
N ASP A 228 12.77 -22.28 14.48
CA ASP A 228 11.78 -22.24 13.39
C ASP A 228 12.43 -21.69 12.12
N LEU A 229 12.23 -22.34 10.98
CA LEU A 229 12.69 -21.92 9.67
C LEU A 229 11.48 -21.78 8.73
N SER A 230 11.45 -20.72 7.93
CA SER A 230 10.42 -20.59 6.90
C SER A 230 10.99 -19.99 5.61
N LEU A 231 10.46 -20.46 4.49
CA LEU A 231 10.72 -19.94 3.15
C LEU A 231 9.40 -19.47 2.55
N SER A 232 9.34 -18.19 2.19
CA SER A 232 8.18 -17.58 1.49
C SER A 232 8.60 -17.17 0.09
N LEU A 233 7.74 -17.45 -0.89
CA LEU A 233 7.89 -17.01 -2.28
C LEU A 233 6.60 -16.29 -2.69
N PHE A 234 6.75 -15.16 -3.37
CA PHE A 234 5.64 -14.40 -3.93
C PHE A 234 5.99 -13.91 -5.33
N GLY A 235 5.03 -13.99 -6.24
CA GLY A 235 5.15 -13.43 -7.59
C GLY A 235 3.85 -12.79 -8.03
N SER A 236 3.93 -11.65 -8.70
CA SER A 236 2.76 -10.99 -9.33
C SER A 236 3.10 -10.49 -10.73
N LEU A 237 2.12 -10.47 -11.59
CA LEU A 237 2.23 -10.01 -12.97
C LEU A 237 0.97 -9.29 -13.39
N ASP A 238 1.17 -8.10 -13.98
CA ASP A 238 0.17 -7.37 -14.75
C ASP A 238 0.73 -7.06 -16.12
N ARG A 239 -0.05 -7.31 -17.15
CA ARG A 239 0.26 -6.95 -18.53
C ARG A 239 -1.01 -6.56 -19.25
N TYR A 240 -1.00 -5.37 -19.82
CA TYR A 240 -2.10 -4.80 -20.59
C TYR A 240 -1.63 -4.36 -21.96
N HIS A 241 -2.50 -4.49 -22.94
CA HIS A 241 -2.38 -3.81 -24.22
C HIS A 241 -3.74 -3.29 -24.64
N PHE A 242 -3.78 -2.15 -25.31
CA PHE A 242 -5.00 -1.54 -25.79
C PHE A 242 -4.74 -0.73 -27.06
N ILE A 243 -5.72 -0.76 -27.97
CA ILE A 243 -5.76 0.04 -29.18
C ILE A 243 -6.93 1.01 -29.04
N MET A 244 -6.61 2.30 -28.94
CA MET A 244 -7.57 3.38 -28.73
C MET A 244 -7.59 4.27 -29.98
N GLY A 245 -8.34 3.85 -31.00
CA GLY A 245 -8.50 4.60 -32.25
C GLY A 245 -7.20 4.77 -33.06
N GLY A 246 -7.19 4.37 -34.31
CA GLY A 246 -6.03 4.57 -35.19
C GLY A 246 -5.04 3.39 -35.21
N ASN A 247 -3.80 3.69 -35.56
CA ASN A 247 -2.73 2.72 -35.81
C ASN A 247 -1.74 2.60 -34.63
N THR A 248 -2.16 3.02 -33.42
CA THR A 248 -1.30 3.02 -32.23
C THR A 248 -1.78 1.96 -31.25
N THR A 249 -0.85 1.11 -30.83
CA THR A 249 -1.03 0.16 -29.73
C THR A 249 -0.24 0.61 -28.52
N ASP A 250 -0.92 0.83 -27.42
CA ASP A 250 -0.30 1.13 -26.14
C ASP A 250 -0.23 -0.14 -25.30
N GLY A 251 0.89 -0.32 -24.61
CA GLY A 251 1.14 -1.44 -23.72
C GLY A 251 1.73 -0.98 -22.40
N MET A 252 1.28 -1.61 -21.32
CA MET A 252 1.89 -1.41 -20.00
C MET A 252 1.89 -2.70 -19.19
N GLY A 253 2.78 -2.79 -18.22
CA GLY A 253 2.80 -3.92 -17.31
C GLY A 253 3.80 -3.73 -16.19
N TRP A 254 3.59 -4.50 -15.13
CA TRP A 254 4.49 -4.56 -13.98
C TRP A 254 4.53 -5.96 -13.41
N SER A 255 5.58 -6.22 -12.64
CA SER A 255 5.77 -7.53 -12.01
C SER A 255 6.55 -7.39 -10.71
N ASN A 256 6.27 -8.29 -9.78
CA ASN A 256 7.04 -8.44 -8.56
C ASN A 256 7.46 -9.91 -8.39
N ALA A 257 8.65 -10.13 -7.84
CA ALA A 257 9.10 -11.43 -7.41
C ALA A 257 9.87 -11.28 -6.09
N LEU A 258 9.39 -11.94 -5.05
CA LEU A 258 9.97 -11.89 -3.72
C LEU A 258 10.28 -13.29 -3.21
N ALA A 259 11.40 -13.43 -2.51
CA ALA A 259 11.79 -14.63 -1.79
C ALA A 259 12.31 -14.23 -0.40
N ASN A 260 11.85 -14.90 0.65
CA ASN A 260 12.25 -14.62 2.02
C ASN A 260 12.53 -15.91 2.78
N LEU A 261 13.78 -16.07 3.21
CA LEU A 261 14.20 -17.10 4.15
C LEU A 261 14.29 -16.48 5.54
N CYS A 262 13.51 -17.00 6.46
CA CYS A 262 13.41 -16.52 7.83
C CYS A 262 13.80 -17.62 8.81
N TRP A 263 14.71 -17.31 9.71
CA TRP A 263 15.15 -18.17 10.80
C TRP A 263 14.92 -17.48 12.15
N ASP A 264 14.08 -18.09 12.97
CA ASP A 264 13.82 -17.71 14.35
C ASP A 264 14.52 -18.68 15.30
N THR A 265 15.36 -18.17 16.20
CA THR A 265 16.06 -18.99 17.18
C THR A 265 16.01 -18.41 18.58
N ARG A 266 15.95 -19.30 19.60
CA ARG A 266 15.95 -18.99 21.04
C ARG A 266 17.17 -19.59 21.75
N ILE A 267 18.15 -20.09 20.98
CA ILE A 267 19.34 -20.75 21.54
C ILE A 267 20.33 -19.77 22.13
N VAL A 268 20.33 -18.50 21.69
CA VAL A 268 21.31 -17.50 22.13
C VAL A 268 20.97 -17.04 23.56
N PRO A 269 21.76 -17.37 24.61
CA PRO A 269 21.37 -17.13 26.00
C PRO A 269 21.20 -15.65 26.37
N ALA A 270 21.86 -14.75 25.62
CA ALA A 270 21.78 -13.31 25.84
C ALA A 270 20.42 -12.71 25.46
N PHE A 271 19.65 -13.38 24.59
CA PHE A 271 18.41 -12.88 24.02
C PHE A 271 17.28 -13.90 24.16
N ASP A 272 16.04 -13.42 24.19
CA ASP A 272 14.85 -14.29 24.21
C ASP A 272 14.55 -14.85 22.82
N GLN A 273 14.88 -14.08 21.78
CA GLN A 273 14.74 -14.48 20.39
C GLN A 273 15.74 -13.71 19.51
N LEU A 274 16.29 -14.41 18.55
CA LEU A 274 17.01 -13.84 17.42
C LEU A 274 16.23 -14.17 16.15
N HIS A 275 15.81 -13.14 15.43
CA HIS A 275 15.10 -13.21 14.15
C HIS A 275 16.02 -12.79 13.02
N THR A 276 16.31 -13.70 12.09
CA THR A 276 17.21 -13.42 10.97
C THR A 276 16.49 -13.71 9.67
N THR A 277 16.54 -12.77 8.73
CA THR A 277 15.95 -12.91 7.40
C THR A 277 16.96 -12.61 6.30
N LEU A 278 16.93 -13.42 5.25
CA LEU A 278 17.59 -13.14 3.98
C LEU A 278 16.49 -13.06 2.92
N SER A 279 16.36 -11.89 2.30
CA SER A 279 15.30 -11.66 1.33
C SER A 279 15.82 -11.10 0.02
N TYR A 280 15.21 -11.55 -1.07
CA TYR A 280 15.38 -11.02 -2.41
C TYR A 280 14.08 -10.40 -2.89
N ASN A 281 14.16 -9.23 -3.52
CA ASN A 281 13.03 -8.52 -4.11
C ASN A 281 13.38 -8.05 -5.52
N HIS A 282 12.47 -8.27 -6.45
CA HIS A 282 12.51 -7.72 -7.79
C HIS A 282 11.18 -7.05 -8.11
N HIS A 283 11.23 -5.81 -8.53
CA HIS A 283 10.11 -5.08 -9.11
C HIS A 283 10.49 -4.59 -10.51
N GLY A 284 9.56 -4.70 -11.46
CA GLY A 284 9.77 -4.20 -12.83
C GLY A 284 8.50 -3.57 -13.39
N GLY A 285 8.65 -2.36 -13.95
CA GLY A 285 7.64 -1.65 -14.72
C GLY A 285 8.04 -1.59 -16.20
N ARG A 286 7.05 -1.65 -17.09
CA ARG A 286 7.24 -1.53 -18.54
C ARG A 286 6.10 -0.74 -19.13
N GLN A 287 6.46 0.17 -20.04
CA GLN A 287 5.52 0.90 -20.88
C GLN A 287 6.00 0.84 -22.30
N GLU A 288 5.09 0.71 -23.25
CA GLU A 288 5.40 0.70 -24.68
C GLU A 288 4.30 1.35 -25.50
N GLN A 289 4.70 1.98 -26.56
CA GLN A 289 3.82 2.52 -27.59
C GLN A 289 4.33 2.08 -28.95
N GLU A 290 3.47 1.48 -29.72
CA GLU A 290 3.74 0.98 -31.06
C GLU A 290 2.81 1.66 -32.06
N THR A 291 3.40 2.28 -33.09
CA THR A 291 2.64 3.00 -34.13
C THR A 291 3.05 2.50 -35.50
N ILE A 292 2.06 2.17 -36.34
CA ILE A 292 2.25 1.81 -37.72
C ILE A 292 1.57 2.89 -38.56
N LEU A 293 2.37 3.71 -39.25
CA LEU A 293 1.88 4.80 -40.08
C LEU A 293 2.57 4.79 -41.43
N ASP A 294 1.81 4.79 -42.55
CA ASP A 294 2.30 4.89 -43.92
C ASP A 294 3.43 3.90 -44.27
N GLY A 295 3.35 2.66 -43.75
CA GLY A 295 4.35 1.63 -43.96
C GLY A 295 5.62 1.81 -43.10
N SER A 296 5.61 2.73 -42.16
CA SER A 296 6.67 2.92 -41.14
C SER A 296 6.22 2.31 -39.82
N TYR A 297 7.07 1.50 -39.21
CA TYR A 297 6.92 0.93 -37.89
C TYR A 297 7.78 1.69 -36.89
N ASN A 298 7.16 2.22 -35.85
CA ASN A 298 7.83 2.89 -34.73
C ASN A 298 7.37 2.29 -33.42
N LYS A 299 8.31 1.93 -32.55
CA LYS A 299 8.00 1.48 -31.19
C LYS A 299 8.90 2.15 -30.20
N TYR A 300 8.31 2.72 -29.17
CA TYR A 300 9.01 3.21 -27.99
C TYR A 300 8.76 2.26 -26.82
N GLN A 301 9.79 2.02 -26.04
CA GLN A 301 9.70 1.18 -24.84
C GLN A 301 10.49 1.81 -23.70
N LEU A 302 9.82 1.95 -22.56
CA LEU A 302 10.43 2.35 -21.29
C LEU A 302 10.35 1.17 -20.32
N ARG A 303 11.47 0.84 -19.65
CA ARG A 303 11.53 -0.16 -18.59
C ARG A 303 12.19 0.44 -17.35
N SER A 304 11.59 0.18 -16.20
CA SER A 304 12.15 0.52 -14.89
C SER A 304 12.24 -0.74 -14.04
N THR A 305 13.35 -0.92 -13.31
CA THR A 305 13.50 -2.08 -12.42
C THR A 305 14.20 -1.71 -11.12
N VAL A 306 13.78 -2.39 -10.04
CA VAL A 306 14.46 -2.39 -8.74
C VAL A 306 14.74 -3.82 -8.35
N GLN A 307 15.98 -4.12 -7.99
CA GLN A 307 16.39 -5.42 -7.45
C GLN A 307 17.08 -5.21 -6.12
N GLU A 308 16.70 -5.96 -5.10
CA GLU A 308 17.27 -5.84 -3.77
C GLU A 308 17.61 -7.19 -3.17
N LEU A 309 18.74 -7.24 -2.47
CA LEU A 309 19.10 -8.32 -1.55
C LEU A 309 19.25 -7.71 -0.16
N THR A 310 18.49 -8.22 0.83
CA THR A 310 18.49 -7.68 2.17
C THR A 310 18.73 -8.78 3.19
N LEU A 311 19.73 -8.56 4.07
CA LEU A 311 19.96 -9.34 5.28
C LEU A 311 19.52 -8.50 6.48
N THR A 312 18.65 -9.07 7.31
CA THR A 312 18.23 -8.44 8.58
C THR A 312 18.44 -9.44 9.71
N SER A 313 19.00 -9.00 10.82
CA SER A 313 19.10 -9.80 12.04
C SER A 313 18.73 -8.93 13.22
N THR A 314 17.71 -9.34 13.98
CA THR A 314 17.12 -8.60 15.09
C THR A 314 17.04 -9.48 16.33
N ALA A 315 17.67 -9.06 17.41
CA ALA A 315 17.62 -9.69 18.72
C ALA A 315 16.62 -8.98 19.64
N THR A 316 15.81 -9.73 20.37
CA THR A 316 14.85 -9.21 21.33
C THR A 316 15.14 -9.74 22.73
N LYS A 317 14.95 -8.88 23.75
CA LYS A 317 15.10 -9.21 25.15
C LYS A 317 14.03 -8.49 25.97
N ALA A 318 13.36 -9.23 26.84
CA ALA A 318 12.42 -8.67 27.79
C ALA A 318 12.90 -8.94 29.24
N TRP A 319 12.76 -7.96 30.11
CA TRP A 319 13.07 -8.09 31.56
C TRP A 319 12.16 -7.18 32.38
N GLY A 320 11.36 -7.78 33.21
CA GLY A 320 10.40 -7.04 34.03
C GLY A 320 9.43 -6.18 33.20
N ARG A 321 9.52 -4.87 33.29
CA ARG A 321 8.70 -3.89 32.55
C ARG A 321 9.36 -3.37 31.29
N TRP A 322 10.57 -3.80 31.02
CA TRP A 322 11.37 -3.37 29.89
C TRP A 322 11.38 -4.44 28.80
N SER A 323 11.37 -4.01 27.57
CA SER A 323 11.73 -4.81 26.42
C SER A 323 12.68 -4.03 25.53
N SER A 324 13.63 -4.73 24.94
CA SER A 324 14.58 -4.15 24.00
C SER A 324 14.64 -4.96 22.72
N GLN A 325 15.01 -4.29 21.67
CA GLN A 325 15.23 -4.85 20.35
C GLN A 325 16.46 -4.18 19.74
N PHE A 326 17.38 -4.97 19.20
CA PHE A 326 18.58 -4.48 18.53
C PHE A 326 18.78 -5.25 17.24
N GLY A 327 19.23 -4.59 16.21
CA GLY A 327 19.46 -5.27 14.96
C GLY A 327 20.36 -4.56 13.99
N LEU A 328 20.75 -5.32 12.98
CA LEU A 328 21.49 -4.89 11.82
C LEU A 328 20.68 -5.24 10.57
N LYS A 329 20.56 -4.28 9.66
CA LYS A 329 19.98 -4.49 8.33
C LYS A 329 20.94 -4.01 7.28
N VAL A 330 21.28 -4.88 6.33
CA VAL A 330 22.13 -4.54 5.18
C VAL A 330 21.32 -4.81 3.92
N ARG A 331 21.14 -3.78 3.11
CA ARG A 331 20.39 -3.80 1.86
C ARG A 331 21.32 -3.40 0.71
N GLY A 332 21.57 -4.31 -0.21
CA GLY A 332 22.16 -4.00 -1.51
C GLY A 332 21.05 -3.88 -2.55
N ALA A 333 21.00 -2.78 -3.28
CA ALA A 333 19.99 -2.57 -4.31
C ALA A 333 20.60 -2.09 -5.63
N ARG A 334 19.99 -2.54 -6.72
CA ARG A 334 20.25 -2.08 -8.08
C ARG A 334 18.98 -1.45 -8.63
N PHE A 335 19.07 -0.16 -8.96
CA PHE A 335 18.00 0.60 -9.60
C PHE A 335 18.33 0.79 -11.07
N ASN A 336 17.34 0.56 -11.93
CA ASN A 336 17.31 1.05 -13.30
C ASN A 336 16.07 1.91 -13.42
N PRO A 337 16.17 3.24 -13.22
CA PRO A 337 15.03 4.15 -13.18
C PRO A 337 14.30 4.29 -14.51
N GLY A 338 15.01 4.07 -15.63
CA GLY A 338 14.42 4.13 -16.95
C GLY A 338 15.45 3.75 -18.02
N SER A 339 15.24 2.58 -18.62
CA SER A 339 15.93 2.18 -19.85
C SER A 339 14.95 2.40 -21.00
N SER A 340 15.29 3.32 -21.91
CA SER A 340 14.43 3.65 -23.03
C SER A 340 15.03 3.18 -24.35
N ARG A 341 14.18 2.57 -25.17
CA ARG A 341 14.54 1.99 -26.46
C ARG A 341 13.57 2.42 -27.52
N ARG A 342 14.11 2.64 -28.72
CA ARG A 342 13.33 2.91 -29.92
C ARG A 342 13.60 1.83 -30.93
N PHE A 343 12.55 1.44 -31.64
CA PHE A 343 12.60 0.49 -32.73
C PHE A 343 12.00 1.16 -33.96
N ASP A 344 12.76 1.30 -35.03
CA ASP A 344 12.32 1.96 -36.27
C ASP A 344 12.54 1.02 -37.46
N GLY A 345 11.57 0.92 -38.37
CA GLY A 345 11.69 0.05 -39.54
C GLY A 345 10.49 0.12 -40.45
N SER A 346 10.50 -0.68 -41.52
CA SER A 346 9.36 -0.86 -42.40
C SER A 346 8.33 -1.87 -41.87
N SER A 347 8.73 -2.66 -40.84
CA SER A 347 7.86 -3.64 -40.18
C SER A 347 8.49 -4.03 -38.85
N HIS A 348 7.69 -4.66 -37.97
CA HIS A 348 8.15 -5.20 -36.69
C HIS A 348 9.37 -6.16 -36.83
N LYS A 349 9.42 -6.95 -37.89
CA LYS A 349 10.51 -7.92 -38.13
C LYS A 349 11.81 -7.28 -38.65
N GLN A 350 11.73 -6.08 -39.21
CA GLN A 350 12.84 -5.34 -39.82
C GLN A 350 13.18 -4.07 -39.04
N ALA A 351 12.61 -3.92 -37.86
CA ALA A 351 12.89 -2.77 -37.01
C ALA A 351 14.28 -2.88 -36.38
N GLU A 352 15.07 -1.81 -36.53
CA GLU A 352 16.35 -1.65 -35.85
C GLU A 352 16.15 -1.09 -34.46
N GLU A 353 16.83 -1.66 -33.48
CA GLU A 353 16.80 -1.21 -32.09
C GLU A 353 17.83 -0.12 -31.84
N SER A 354 17.42 0.98 -31.29
CA SER A 354 18.27 2.05 -30.78
C SER A 354 18.08 2.21 -29.27
N LEU A 355 19.17 2.07 -28.52
CA LEU A 355 19.16 2.35 -27.07
C LEU A 355 19.32 3.87 -26.89
N LEU A 356 18.30 4.51 -26.34
CA LEU A 356 18.26 5.97 -26.11
C LEU A 356 18.87 6.33 -24.75
N VAL A 357 18.44 5.62 -23.69
CA VAL A 357 18.93 5.79 -22.33
C VAL A 357 19.04 4.43 -21.67
N ASP A 358 20.16 4.18 -21.01
CA ASP A 358 20.35 3.03 -20.13
C ASP A 358 21.15 3.47 -18.91
N SER A 359 20.46 3.65 -17.81
CA SER A 359 21.09 4.08 -16.55
C SER A 359 20.75 3.11 -15.45
N TYR A 360 21.76 2.71 -14.69
CA TYR A 360 21.55 1.98 -13.44
C TYR A 360 22.45 2.52 -12.35
N MET A 361 21.97 2.41 -11.11
CA MET A 361 22.72 2.78 -9.92
C MET A 361 22.64 1.65 -8.90
N ASN A 362 23.79 1.24 -8.40
CA ASN A 362 23.87 0.32 -7.28
C ASN A 362 24.00 1.12 -5.98
N THR A 363 23.29 0.69 -4.95
CA THR A 363 23.30 1.32 -3.64
C THR A 363 23.46 0.29 -2.54
N VAL A 364 24.04 0.69 -1.43
CA VAL A 364 24.11 -0.12 -0.21
C VAL A 364 23.63 0.72 0.96
N LEU A 365 22.59 0.25 1.65
CA LEU A 365 22.07 0.86 2.86
C LEU A 365 22.33 -0.08 4.04
N THR A 366 23.17 0.36 4.97
CA THR A 366 23.44 -0.32 6.23
C THR A 366 22.78 0.43 7.36
N THR A 367 21.89 -0.24 8.09
CA THR A 367 21.15 0.33 9.22
C THR A 367 21.47 -0.44 10.51
N LEU A 368 21.98 0.24 11.51
CA LEU A 368 21.97 -0.23 12.88
C LEU A 368 20.73 0.33 13.56
N HIS A 369 19.95 -0.52 14.21
CA HIS A 369 18.72 -0.07 14.87
C HIS A 369 18.60 -0.62 16.29
N GLY A 370 17.96 0.15 17.14
CA GLY A 370 17.67 -0.23 18.51
C GLY A 370 16.35 0.39 18.99
N GLN A 371 15.65 -0.36 19.81
CA GLN A 371 14.41 0.07 20.45
C GLN A 371 14.43 -0.32 21.92
N LEU A 372 13.96 0.59 22.75
CA LEU A 372 13.70 0.33 24.16
C LEU A 372 12.26 0.70 24.46
N GLU A 373 11.54 -0.23 25.08
CA GLU A 373 10.17 -0.03 25.48
C GLU A 373 9.99 -0.29 26.97
N TYR A 374 9.30 0.61 27.66
CA TYR A 374 8.90 0.49 29.04
C TYR A 374 7.40 0.47 29.17
N VAL A 375 6.86 -0.60 29.77
CA VAL A 375 5.41 -0.81 29.89
C VAL A 375 5.03 -0.97 31.35
N VAL A 376 4.14 -0.12 31.82
CA VAL A 376 3.37 -0.32 33.05
C VAL A 376 1.94 -0.65 32.62
N PRO A 377 1.48 -1.88 32.80
CA PRO A 377 0.14 -2.29 32.35
C PRO A 377 -0.92 -1.29 32.79
N GLU A 378 -1.83 -0.93 31.86
CA GLU A 378 -2.96 -0.02 32.06
C GLU A 378 -2.60 1.42 32.52
N ARG A 379 -1.32 1.80 32.53
CA ARG A 379 -0.87 3.14 32.94
C ARG A 379 0.01 3.84 31.93
N LEU A 380 1.09 3.19 31.49
CA LEU A 380 2.14 3.88 30.75
C LEU A 380 2.79 2.93 29.75
N LEU A 381 2.98 3.41 28.52
CA LEU A 381 3.89 2.86 27.55
C LEU A 381 4.80 4.00 27.07
N ILE A 382 6.10 3.79 27.11
CA ILE A 382 7.09 4.66 26.48
C ILE A 382 7.95 3.77 25.59
N ARG A 383 8.12 4.15 24.33
CA ARG A 383 9.00 3.48 23.38
C ARG A 383 9.89 4.51 22.71
N LEU A 384 11.18 4.27 22.74
CA LEU A 384 12.19 4.98 21.98
C LEU A 384 12.81 4.03 20.96
N ALA A 385 12.73 4.38 19.70
CA ALA A 385 13.34 3.66 18.59
C ALA A 385 14.35 4.57 17.91
N LEU A 386 15.55 4.07 17.65
CA LEU A 386 16.65 4.81 17.00
C LEU A 386 17.23 3.99 15.86
N ARG A 387 17.66 4.67 14.81
CA ARG A 387 18.36 4.08 13.66
C ARG A 387 19.53 4.96 13.24
N GLY A 388 20.66 4.35 12.95
CA GLY A 388 21.78 4.98 12.28
C GLY A 388 21.94 4.38 10.90
N ASN A 389 21.80 5.18 9.85
CA ASN A 389 21.85 4.77 8.46
C ASN A 389 23.13 5.26 7.79
N ALA A 390 23.85 4.32 7.18
CA ALA A 390 24.96 4.59 6.27
C ALA A 390 24.54 4.15 4.86
N TYR A 391 24.38 5.12 3.97
CA TYR A 391 23.93 4.90 2.59
C TYR A 391 25.04 5.24 1.61
N ALA A 392 25.44 4.25 0.81
CA ALA A 392 26.37 4.39 -0.29
C ALA A 392 25.62 4.33 -1.62
N TYR A 393 25.89 5.25 -2.53
CA TYR A 393 25.34 5.27 -3.88
C TYR A 393 26.45 5.25 -4.93
N GLY A 394 26.13 4.83 -6.16
CA GLY A 394 27.09 4.70 -7.26
C GLY A 394 28.12 3.58 -7.08
N VAL A 395 27.83 2.57 -6.26
CA VAL A 395 28.75 1.46 -5.94
C VAL A 395 28.93 0.57 -7.16
N GLY A 396 30.16 0.51 -7.71
CA GLY A 396 30.49 -0.35 -8.86
C GLY A 396 29.75 0.00 -10.16
N GLY A 397 29.20 1.22 -10.28
CA GLY A 397 28.49 1.70 -11.46
C GLY A 397 29.43 2.26 -12.54
N GLN A 398 29.00 2.24 -13.79
CA GLN A 398 29.74 2.87 -14.88
C GLN A 398 29.36 4.37 -14.97
N GLY A 399 30.35 5.26 -14.73
CA GLY A 399 30.27 6.67 -15.14
C GLY A 399 29.42 7.62 -14.29
N GLY A 400 28.90 7.23 -13.13
CA GLY A 400 28.09 8.09 -12.26
C GLY A 400 28.83 8.60 -11.03
N GLN A 401 28.25 9.63 -10.37
CA GLN A 401 28.74 10.08 -9.07
C GLN A 401 28.57 8.97 -8.03
N SER A 402 29.57 8.78 -7.18
CA SER A 402 29.53 7.88 -6.03
C SER A 402 29.74 8.65 -4.73
N GLY A 403 29.12 8.23 -3.66
CA GLY A 403 29.26 8.90 -2.37
C GLY A 403 28.61 8.15 -1.22
N TRP A 404 28.75 8.76 -0.04
CA TRP A 404 28.19 8.27 1.22
C TRP A 404 27.35 9.35 1.89
N LEU A 405 26.21 8.94 2.43
CA LEU A 405 25.32 9.79 3.23
C LEU A 405 25.04 9.09 4.56
N PHE A 406 25.02 9.87 5.64
CA PHE A 406 24.75 9.37 6.98
C PHE A 406 23.60 10.13 7.60
N HIS A 407 22.52 9.42 7.96
CA HIS A 407 21.35 10.02 8.58
C HIS A 407 20.90 9.22 9.80
N PRO A 408 20.83 9.86 10.98
CA PRO A 408 20.14 9.29 12.11
C PRO A 408 18.63 9.44 11.95
N GLU A 409 17.89 8.46 12.40
CA GLU A 409 16.43 8.50 12.49
C GLU A 409 16.00 8.14 13.91
N GLY A 410 14.81 8.58 14.29
CA GLY A 410 14.27 8.26 15.59
C GLY A 410 12.76 8.34 15.66
N SER A 411 12.19 7.57 16.55
CA SER A 411 10.76 7.57 16.85
C SER A 411 10.57 7.48 18.37
N LEU A 412 9.81 8.41 18.92
CA LEU A 412 9.36 8.41 20.31
C LEU A 412 7.85 8.18 20.33
N THR A 413 7.41 7.21 21.13
CA THR A 413 6.00 6.96 21.39
C THR A 413 5.78 6.99 22.90
N ALA A 414 4.85 7.80 23.37
CA ALA A 414 4.41 7.82 24.75
C ALA A 414 2.90 7.70 24.83
N ARG A 415 2.41 6.80 25.68
CA ARG A 415 1.00 6.58 25.91
C ARG A 415 0.75 6.51 27.41
N PHE A 416 -0.13 7.35 27.89
CA PHE A 416 -0.45 7.48 29.30
C PHE A 416 -1.95 7.37 29.53
N HIS A 417 -2.39 6.41 30.35
CA HIS A 417 -3.79 6.28 30.77
C HIS A 417 -4.04 7.17 31.98
N LEU A 418 -4.89 8.17 31.83
CA LEU A 418 -5.37 9.03 32.91
C LEU A 418 -6.32 8.27 33.85
N VAL A 419 -7.17 7.47 33.23
CA VAL A 419 -8.04 6.46 33.86
C VAL A 419 -8.06 5.22 32.95
N PRO A 420 -8.49 4.04 33.41
CA PRO A 420 -8.46 2.82 32.58
C PRO A 420 -9.13 2.96 31.21
N GLN A 421 -10.13 3.81 31.11
CA GLN A 421 -10.94 3.99 29.89
C GLN A 421 -10.46 5.14 28.99
N PHE A 422 -9.56 6.02 29.48
CA PHE A 422 -9.16 7.23 28.76
C PHE A 422 -7.70 7.56 28.97
N GLY A 423 -7.02 7.98 27.91
CA GLY A 423 -5.59 8.32 27.96
C GLY A 423 -5.17 9.32 26.90
N LEU A 424 -3.91 9.67 27.02
CA LEU A 424 -3.16 10.56 26.12
C LEU A 424 -2.12 9.75 25.34
N GLU A 425 -1.88 10.12 24.10
CA GLU A 425 -0.79 9.59 23.30
C GLU A 425 -0.05 10.69 22.57
N VAL A 426 1.27 10.51 22.46
CA VAL A 426 2.15 11.41 21.72
C VAL A 426 3.12 10.56 20.92
N THR A 427 3.33 10.92 19.66
CA THR A 427 4.42 10.38 18.84
C THR A 427 5.23 11.51 18.23
N ALA A 428 6.54 11.29 18.09
CA ALA A 428 7.44 12.20 17.39
C ALA A 428 8.43 11.35 16.58
N ASP A 429 8.52 11.62 15.29
CA ASP A 429 9.30 10.82 14.35
C ASP A 429 10.19 11.71 13.49
N ALA A 430 11.46 11.30 13.32
CA ALA A 430 12.40 11.82 12.34
C ALA A 430 12.74 10.69 11.38
N LEU A 431 12.43 10.85 10.12
CA LEU A 431 12.43 9.78 9.11
C LEU A 431 13.24 10.20 7.88
N THR A 432 13.84 9.21 7.20
CA THR A 432 14.61 9.41 5.97
C THR A 432 14.28 8.30 4.96
N GLN A 433 14.13 8.67 3.69
CA GLN A 433 13.89 7.76 2.58
C GLN A 433 14.96 7.94 1.49
N TYR A 434 15.61 6.86 1.06
CA TYR A 434 16.76 6.87 0.15
C TYR A 434 16.38 6.53 -1.30
N TYR A 435 15.13 6.64 -1.65
CA TYR A 435 14.61 6.57 -3.01
C TYR A 435 13.42 7.49 -3.17
N HIS A 436 13.08 7.83 -4.39
CA HIS A 436 11.87 8.57 -4.72
C HIS A 436 11.07 7.80 -5.73
N THR A 437 9.75 7.90 -5.67
CA THR A 437 8.86 7.42 -6.71
C THR A 437 8.43 8.61 -7.55
N LEU A 438 8.74 8.55 -8.85
CA LEU A 438 8.32 9.56 -9.81
C LEU A 438 6.90 9.20 -10.26
N GLU A 439 5.93 9.84 -9.60
CA GLU A 439 4.50 9.54 -9.79
C GLU A 439 4.03 10.07 -11.15
N GLY A 440 3.48 9.19 -12.00
CA GLY A 440 2.92 9.54 -13.29
C GLY A 440 1.41 9.75 -13.26
N ILE A 441 0.65 8.75 -12.79
CA ILE A 441 -0.81 8.74 -12.86
C ILE A 441 -1.43 8.54 -11.47
N PRO A 442 -2.53 9.26 -11.15
CA PRO A 442 -3.11 9.29 -9.80
C PRO A 442 -3.81 8.00 -9.33
N LEU A 443 -3.87 6.97 -10.14
CA LEU A 443 -4.49 5.69 -9.77
C LEU A 443 -3.59 4.78 -8.92
N GLY A 444 -2.30 5.12 -8.79
CA GLY A 444 -1.33 4.26 -8.12
C GLY A 444 -0.97 3.06 -9.00
N TRP A 445 -0.76 3.29 -10.27
CA TRP A 445 -0.24 2.28 -11.17
C TRP A 445 1.19 1.92 -10.79
N SER A 446 1.47 0.63 -10.73
CA SER A 446 2.79 0.13 -10.35
C SER A 446 3.83 0.22 -11.47
N VAL A 447 3.66 1.14 -12.41
CA VAL A 447 4.62 1.46 -13.48
C VAL A 447 5.47 2.68 -13.17
N ASP A 448 5.20 3.38 -12.05
CA ASP A 448 5.96 4.55 -11.64
C ASP A 448 7.44 4.21 -11.48
N MET A 449 8.30 5.14 -11.88
CA MET A 449 9.74 4.94 -11.80
C MET A 449 10.22 5.13 -10.35
N VAL A 450 10.98 4.18 -9.84
CA VAL A 450 11.65 4.28 -8.54
C VAL A 450 13.11 4.67 -8.79
N VAL A 451 13.48 5.86 -8.31
CA VAL A 451 14.82 6.42 -8.49
C VAL A 451 15.58 6.47 -7.17
N PRO A 452 16.86 6.06 -7.12
CA PRO A 452 17.66 6.13 -5.91
C PRO A 452 18.04 7.58 -5.61
N SER A 453 18.29 7.88 -4.33
CA SER A 453 18.88 9.15 -3.93
C SER A 453 20.37 9.21 -4.23
N ASP A 454 20.85 10.42 -4.52
CA ASP A 454 22.27 10.73 -4.76
C ASP A 454 22.57 12.19 -4.31
N ALA A 455 23.67 12.77 -4.78
CA ALA A 455 24.04 14.15 -4.43
C ALA A 455 23.12 15.20 -5.04
N THR A 456 22.50 14.94 -6.19
CA THR A 456 21.61 15.86 -6.92
C THR A 456 20.16 15.64 -6.54
N ASN A 457 19.82 14.42 -6.15
CA ASN A 457 18.50 13.99 -5.70
C ASN A 457 18.62 13.47 -4.24
N PRO A 458 18.74 14.38 -3.24
CA PRO A 458 19.01 13.98 -1.86
C PRO A 458 17.86 13.19 -1.23
N PRO A 459 18.13 12.36 -0.22
CA PRO A 459 17.10 11.59 0.47
C PRO A 459 15.96 12.46 0.99
N GLU A 460 14.73 12.02 0.78
CA GLU A 460 13.54 12.64 1.37
C GLU A 460 13.59 12.53 2.88
N GLN A 461 13.27 13.61 3.59
CA GLN A 461 13.25 13.65 5.05
C GLN A 461 11.91 14.16 5.56
N ALA A 462 11.45 13.61 6.67
CA ALA A 462 10.27 14.08 7.37
C ALA A 462 10.52 14.17 8.87
N LEU A 463 10.08 15.29 9.45
CA LEU A 463 9.93 15.45 10.90
C LEU A 463 8.44 15.60 11.18
N GLN A 464 7.89 14.71 11.99
CA GLN A 464 6.46 14.74 12.31
C GLN A 464 6.19 14.54 13.79
N GLY A 465 5.10 15.13 14.27
CA GLY A 465 4.56 14.94 15.60
C GLY A 465 3.07 14.72 15.57
N TYR A 466 2.58 13.90 16.47
CA TYR A 466 1.16 13.68 16.71
C TYR A 466 0.90 13.70 18.20
N GLY A 467 -0.19 14.34 18.62
CA GLY A 467 -0.67 14.33 19.99
C GLY A 467 -2.18 14.17 20.01
N GLY A 468 -2.69 13.32 20.90
CA GLY A 468 -4.11 13.05 20.93
C GLY A 468 -4.60 12.32 22.18
N PHE A 469 -5.89 12.14 22.19
CA PHE A 469 -6.65 11.42 23.20
C PHE A 469 -7.13 10.10 22.62
N PHE A 470 -7.16 9.07 23.43
CA PHE A 470 -7.79 7.81 23.10
C PHE A 470 -8.63 7.32 24.28
N GLY A 471 -9.63 6.53 23.98
CA GLY A 471 -10.44 5.94 25.03
C GLY A 471 -11.35 4.83 24.53
N GLY A 472 -11.96 4.11 25.49
CA GLY A 472 -12.91 3.06 25.21
C GLY A 472 -13.78 2.74 26.44
N PHE A 473 -15.04 2.43 26.18
CA PHE A 473 -15.98 1.97 27.19
C PHE A 473 -16.90 0.91 26.57
N GLY A 474 -17.01 -0.23 27.24
CA GLY A 474 -17.73 -1.37 26.68
C GLY A 474 -17.13 -1.78 25.31
N ASN A 475 -17.94 -1.73 24.27
CA ASN A 475 -17.54 -2.02 22.90
C ASN A 475 -17.33 -0.77 22.02
N HIS A 476 -17.21 0.40 22.63
CA HIS A 476 -16.95 1.67 21.98
C HIS A 476 -15.50 2.07 22.15
N THR A 477 -14.86 2.56 21.09
CA THR A 477 -13.53 3.13 21.11
C THR A 477 -13.51 4.46 20.37
N PHE A 478 -12.69 5.40 20.82
CA PHE A 478 -12.48 6.66 20.14
C PHE A 478 -11.01 7.09 20.20
N ARG A 479 -10.61 7.85 19.22
CA ARG A 479 -9.31 8.50 19.11
C ARG A 479 -9.49 9.87 18.47
N ALA A 480 -8.89 10.90 19.06
CA ALA A 480 -8.92 12.26 18.52
C ALA A 480 -7.57 12.91 18.75
N GLY A 481 -7.00 13.55 17.76
CA GLY A 481 -5.69 14.18 17.89
C GLY A 481 -5.36 15.11 16.75
N ALA A 482 -4.19 15.71 16.83
CA ALA A 482 -3.65 16.60 15.82
C ALA A 482 -2.22 16.20 15.46
N PHE A 483 -1.85 16.47 14.22
CA PHE A 483 -0.51 16.23 13.71
C PHE A 483 0.08 17.46 13.04
N TYR A 484 1.41 17.50 13.02
CA TYR A 484 2.20 18.46 12.25
C TYR A 484 3.39 17.74 11.63
N LYS A 485 3.66 18.00 10.34
CA LYS A 485 4.70 17.33 9.55
C LYS A 485 5.44 18.34 8.68
N LEU A 486 6.76 18.31 8.78
CA LEU A 486 7.69 19.01 7.90
C LEU A 486 8.35 17.99 6.96
N MET A 487 8.43 18.33 5.68
CA MET A 487 9.02 17.49 4.64
C MET A 487 10.08 18.26 3.90
N ARG A 488 11.23 17.63 3.64
CA ARG A 488 12.36 18.19 2.90
C ARG A 488 12.79 17.23 1.80
N ASN A 489 13.41 17.81 0.77
CA ASN A 489 13.91 17.05 -0.39
C ASN A 489 12.79 16.25 -1.08
N LEU A 490 11.58 16.84 -1.13
CA LEU A 490 10.49 16.30 -1.93
C LEU A 490 10.85 16.44 -3.41
N VAL A 491 10.51 15.43 -4.18
CA VAL A 491 10.73 15.46 -5.63
C VAL A 491 9.41 15.73 -6.34
N TYR A 492 9.43 16.69 -7.26
CA TYR A 492 8.40 16.90 -8.26
C TYR A 492 8.94 16.48 -9.62
N TYR A 493 8.19 15.67 -10.34
CA TYR A 493 8.52 15.22 -11.68
C TYR A 493 7.66 15.99 -12.69
N GLY A 494 8.28 16.88 -13.45
CA GLY A 494 7.56 17.87 -14.27
C GLY A 494 6.87 17.31 -15.49
N ASP A 495 7.26 16.11 -15.94
CA ASP A 495 6.84 15.56 -17.24
C ASP A 495 5.97 14.29 -17.09
N ALA A 496 5.30 14.16 -15.94
CA ALA A 496 4.46 13.00 -15.62
C ALA A 496 3.34 12.71 -16.64
N THR A 497 2.97 13.70 -17.46
CA THR A 497 1.94 13.56 -18.50
C THR A 497 2.49 13.14 -19.87
N GLN A 498 3.80 13.15 -20.04
CA GLN A 498 4.46 12.81 -21.32
C GLN A 498 5.43 11.63 -21.15
N PHE A 499 4.88 10.47 -20.94
CA PHE A 499 5.63 9.24 -20.69
C PHE A 499 6.80 8.95 -21.64
N PHE A 500 6.73 9.41 -22.89
CA PHE A 500 7.71 9.08 -23.91
C PHE A 500 8.66 10.22 -24.24
N SER A 501 8.39 11.46 -23.87
CA SER A 501 9.28 12.60 -24.12
C SER A 501 10.44 12.66 -23.14
N SER A 502 10.21 12.30 -21.88
CA SER A 502 11.25 12.23 -20.84
C SER A 502 12.25 11.10 -21.07
N ALA A 503 11.89 10.08 -21.86
CA ALA A 503 12.77 8.99 -22.22
C ALA A 503 14.03 9.43 -22.97
N GLN A 504 14.04 10.60 -23.60
CA GLN A 504 15.19 11.13 -24.33
C GLN A 504 16.15 11.93 -23.44
N ALA A 505 15.64 12.62 -22.41
CA ALA A 505 16.40 13.58 -21.60
C ALA A 505 17.01 12.97 -20.32
N GLY A 506 16.58 11.80 -19.88
CA GLY A 506 16.92 11.28 -18.56
C GLY A 506 16.07 11.91 -17.45
N TRP A 507 15.81 11.15 -16.40
CA TRP A 507 14.90 11.58 -15.34
C TRP A 507 15.45 12.73 -14.47
N HIS A 508 16.79 12.84 -14.32
CA HIS A 508 17.44 13.90 -13.54
C HIS A 508 17.15 15.31 -14.05
N GLU A 509 16.95 15.47 -15.35
CA GLU A 509 16.72 16.78 -15.97
C GLU A 509 15.27 17.27 -15.77
N ASN A 510 14.37 16.36 -15.38
CA ASN A 510 12.93 16.62 -15.26
C ASN A 510 12.44 16.66 -13.82
N ILE A 511 13.35 16.64 -12.82
CA ILE A 511 12.99 16.72 -11.42
C ILE A 511 13.27 18.11 -10.84
N SER A 512 12.40 18.52 -9.91
CA SER A 512 12.64 19.64 -9.01
C SER A 512 12.62 19.17 -7.58
N VAL A 513 13.53 19.68 -6.74
CA VAL A 513 13.65 19.32 -5.33
C VAL A 513 13.10 20.47 -4.48
N GLY A 514 12.24 20.14 -3.53
CA GLY A 514 11.55 21.14 -2.71
C GLY A 514 11.21 20.66 -1.31
N GLU A 515 10.33 21.40 -0.67
CA GLU A 515 9.87 21.15 0.69
C GLU A 515 8.34 21.18 0.79
N GLY A 516 7.81 20.71 1.92
CA GLY A 516 6.39 20.75 2.18
C GLY A 516 6.06 20.79 3.67
N THR A 517 4.87 21.25 3.98
CA THR A 517 4.30 21.22 5.32
C THR A 517 2.91 20.62 5.28
N SER A 518 2.57 19.83 6.28
CA SER A 518 1.22 19.30 6.46
C SER A 518 0.83 19.34 7.93
N TYR A 519 -0.41 19.73 8.21
CA TYR A 519 -0.96 19.70 9.56
C TYR A 519 -2.45 19.45 9.53
N GLY A 520 -2.98 18.89 10.61
CA GLY A 520 -4.40 18.57 10.66
C GLY A 520 -4.86 17.99 11.99
N ALA A 521 -6.16 17.76 12.06
CA ALA A 521 -6.83 17.10 13.16
C ALA A 521 -7.55 15.84 12.65
N GLU A 522 -7.49 14.79 13.45
CA GLU A 522 -7.99 13.45 13.14
C GLU A 522 -8.97 13.01 14.23
N PHE A 523 -10.06 12.36 13.82
CA PHE A 523 -11.04 11.76 14.70
C PHE A 523 -11.44 10.37 14.19
N LEU A 524 -11.51 9.39 15.09
CA LEU A 524 -12.03 8.07 14.86
C LEU A 524 -12.96 7.67 16.00
N TYR A 525 -14.10 7.12 15.64
CA TYR A 525 -15.02 6.49 16.59
C TYR A 525 -15.50 5.16 16.04
N GLU A 526 -15.39 4.12 16.84
CA GLU A 526 -15.80 2.76 16.47
C GLU A 526 -16.68 2.15 17.56
N LYS A 527 -17.70 1.41 17.13
CA LYS A 527 -18.46 0.49 17.96
C LYS A 527 -18.35 -0.90 17.37
N ASP A 528 -17.77 -1.82 18.12
CA ASP A 528 -17.72 -3.23 17.76
C ASP A 528 -18.83 -4.01 18.49
N GLY A 529 -19.79 -4.56 17.75
CA GLY A 529 -20.88 -5.37 18.28
C GLY A 529 -21.10 -6.63 17.44
N GLU A 530 -21.68 -7.67 18.03
CA GLU A 530 -21.96 -8.92 17.29
C GLU A 530 -23.07 -8.77 16.25
N VAL A 531 -24.05 -7.90 16.53
CA VAL A 531 -25.20 -7.64 15.66
C VAL A 531 -24.99 -6.38 14.84
N LEU A 532 -24.42 -5.33 15.45
CA LEU A 532 -24.26 -4.03 14.82
C LEU A 532 -22.92 -3.42 15.19
N SER A 533 -22.06 -3.28 14.19
CA SER A 533 -20.80 -2.56 14.26
C SER A 533 -20.83 -1.33 13.35
N TRP A 534 -20.19 -0.25 13.76
CA TRP A 534 -20.10 0.96 12.97
C TRP A 534 -18.81 1.72 13.27
N ARG A 535 -18.36 2.50 12.30
CA ARG A 535 -17.16 3.31 12.41
C ARG A 535 -17.38 4.64 11.70
N MET A 536 -16.90 5.70 12.33
CA MET A 536 -16.85 7.05 11.77
C MET A 536 -15.43 7.58 11.87
N SER A 537 -14.91 8.11 10.79
CA SER A 537 -13.63 8.81 10.76
C SER A 537 -13.79 10.18 10.13
N TYR A 538 -13.02 11.13 10.63
CA TYR A 538 -12.93 12.48 10.07
C TYR A 538 -11.50 13.00 10.16
N THR A 539 -11.10 13.69 9.10
CA THR A 539 -9.82 14.40 9.05
C THR A 539 -10.05 15.79 8.47
N TRP A 540 -9.54 16.78 9.16
CA TRP A 540 -9.31 18.11 8.60
C TRP A 540 -7.79 18.29 8.46
N SER A 541 -7.31 18.65 7.26
CA SER A 541 -5.87 18.82 7.05
C SER A 541 -5.57 19.88 5.99
N LYS A 542 -4.35 20.43 6.05
CA LYS A 542 -3.79 21.31 5.04
C LYS A 542 -2.38 20.86 4.70
N THR A 543 -2.09 20.76 3.40
CA THR A 543 -0.79 20.34 2.89
C THR A 543 -0.33 21.29 1.78
N ASP A 544 0.80 21.94 2.00
CA ASP A 544 1.44 22.86 1.04
C ASP A 544 2.79 22.30 0.57
N ARG A 545 3.18 22.69 -0.64
CA ARG A 545 4.48 22.40 -1.27
C ARG A 545 5.16 23.71 -1.66
N MET A 546 6.49 23.68 -1.71
CA MET A 546 7.30 24.78 -2.26
C MET A 546 8.52 24.18 -2.96
N PHE A 547 8.71 24.56 -4.21
CA PHE A 547 9.85 24.20 -5.03
C PHE A 547 10.47 25.51 -5.56
N PRO A 548 11.78 25.73 -5.42
CA PRO A 548 12.42 26.97 -5.86
C PRO A 548 12.18 27.30 -7.34
N ASP A 549 12.18 26.26 -8.19
CA ASP A 549 12.08 26.36 -9.64
C ASP A 549 10.63 26.37 -10.16
N LEU A 550 9.64 26.14 -9.29
CA LEU A 550 8.22 26.04 -9.64
C LEU A 550 7.43 27.14 -8.94
N ASN A 551 6.36 27.65 -9.60
CA ASN A 551 5.49 28.68 -9.07
C ASN A 551 6.24 29.92 -8.53
N HIS A 552 7.38 30.27 -9.15
CA HIS A 552 8.27 31.36 -8.69
C HIS A 552 8.73 31.22 -7.23
N GLY A 553 8.94 30.00 -6.76
CA GLY A 553 9.30 29.69 -5.37
C GLY A 553 8.19 29.94 -4.34
N ARG A 554 6.95 30.16 -4.77
CA ARG A 554 5.80 30.36 -3.87
C ARG A 554 5.18 29.05 -3.45
N ARG A 555 4.65 29.01 -2.22
CA ARG A 555 3.90 27.86 -1.72
C ARG A 555 2.58 27.68 -2.47
N PHE A 556 2.24 26.42 -2.76
CA PHE A 556 1.01 26.04 -3.43
C PHE A 556 0.44 24.74 -2.81
N PRO A 557 -0.86 24.45 -2.96
CA PRO A 557 -1.46 23.23 -2.40
C PRO A 557 -0.82 21.98 -3.00
N ALA A 558 -0.64 20.93 -2.20
CA ALA A 558 -0.30 19.62 -2.74
C ALA A 558 -1.47 19.08 -3.58
N LYS A 559 -1.20 18.29 -4.62
CA LYS A 559 -2.22 17.74 -5.52
C LYS A 559 -3.35 17.04 -4.75
N TYR A 560 -3.04 16.30 -3.69
CA TYR A 560 -3.99 15.57 -2.85
C TYR A 560 -4.21 16.24 -1.48
N ASP A 561 -4.10 17.59 -1.39
CA ASP A 561 -4.55 18.36 -0.23
C ASP A 561 -6.09 18.36 -0.19
N ARG A 562 -6.65 17.29 0.36
CA ARG A 562 -8.09 17.18 0.59
C ARG A 562 -8.42 17.72 1.96
N ARG A 563 -9.00 18.92 1.98
CA ARG A 563 -9.26 19.71 3.20
C ARG A 563 -10.11 18.96 4.23
N HIS A 564 -11.10 18.23 3.77
CA HIS A 564 -12.03 17.46 4.60
C HIS A 564 -12.16 16.05 4.06
N ILE A 565 -11.97 15.07 4.92
CA ILE A 565 -12.17 13.66 4.62
C ILE A 565 -13.08 13.08 5.71
N ALA A 566 -14.20 12.50 5.33
CA ALA A 566 -15.15 11.87 6.24
C ALA A 566 -15.57 10.50 5.70
N ASN A 567 -15.55 9.48 6.57
CA ASN A 567 -16.04 8.16 6.24
C ASN A 567 -16.98 7.68 7.35
N ALA A 568 -18.05 6.99 6.96
CA ALA A 568 -18.97 6.33 7.88
C ALA A 568 -19.29 4.93 7.34
N SER A 569 -19.06 3.90 8.13
CA SER A 569 -19.38 2.52 7.78
C SER A 569 -20.28 1.86 8.82
N LEU A 570 -21.16 1.00 8.35
CA LEU A 570 -22.05 0.19 9.16
C LEU A 570 -21.95 -1.27 8.71
N ASP A 571 -21.90 -2.20 9.65
CA ASP A 571 -21.98 -3.65 9.44
C ASP A 571 -23.09 -4.19 10.38
N TRP A 572 -24.14 -4.73 9.79
CA TRP A 572 -25.33 -5.18 10.51
C TRP A 572 -25.68 -6.62 10.18
N THR A 573 -25.64 -7.50 11.17
CA THR A 573 -26.16 -8.87 11.06
C THR A 573 -27.68 -8.83 11.22
N MET A 574 -28.40 -8.83 10.10
CA MET A 574 -29.86 -8.69 10.05
C MET A 574 -30.58 -9.93 10.56
N LEU A 575 -30.04 -11.11 10.22
CA LEU A 575 -30.61 -12.40 10.58
C LEU A 575 -29.49 -13.38 10.90
N ARG A 576 -29.61 -14.10 12.01
CA ARG A 576 -28.71 -15.22 12.36
C ARG A 576 -29.53 -16.43 12.74
N ARG A 577 -29.29 -17.56 12.09
CA ARG A 577 -29.82 -18.89 12.40
C ARG A 577 -28.64 -19.87 12.50
N GLU A 578 -28.88 -21.10 12.99
CA GLU A 578 -27.82 -22.10 13.23
C GLU A 578 -26.84 -22.28 12.04
N LYS A 579 -27.37 -22.30 10.82
CA LYS A 579 -26.58 -22.59 9.60
C LYS A 579 -26.52 -21.42 8.61
N MET A 580 -27.11 -20.28 8.94
CA MET A 580 -27.23 -19.16 8.02
C MET A 580 -27.19 -17.83 8.75
N ALA A 581 -26.45 -16.87 8.20
CA ALA A 581 -26.52 -15.49 8.63
C ALA A 581 -26.64 -14.57 7.41
N LEU A 582 -27.54 -13.58 7.50
CA LEU A 582 -27.69 -12.53 6.50
C LEU A 582 -27.18 -11.23 7.11
N GLY A 583 -26.23 -10.60 6.47
CA GLY A 583 -25.66 -9.33 6.86
C GLY A 583 -25.84 -8.26 5.79
N PHE A 584 -25.81 -7.03 6.25
CA PHE A 584 -25.78 -5.82 5.44
C PHE A 584 -24.62 -4.94 5.86
N ASN A 585 -23.84 -4.45 4.90
CA ASN A 585 -22.81 -3.47 5.15
C ASN A 585 -22.92 -2.29 4.19
N THR A 586 -22.51 -1.13 4.67
CA THR A 586 -22.52 0.10 3.87
C THR A 586 -21.37 1.01 4.27
N LEU A 587 -20.86 1.77 3.30
CA LEU A 587 -19.79 2.74 3.45
C LEU A 587 -20.15 4.03 2.72
N PHE A 588 -20.18 5.13 3.45
CA PHE A 588 -20.25 6.47 2.91
C PHE A 588 -18.88 7.14 2.99
N THR A 589 -18.43 7.75 1.91
CA THR A 589 -17.15 8.47 1.82
C THR A 589 -17.38 9.86 1.22
N TYR A 590 -16.85 10.86 1.90
CA TYR A 590 -16.75 12.24 1.45
C TYR A 590 -15.29 12.70 1.50
N GLN A 591 -14.78 13.31 0.42
CA GLN A 591 -13.49 14.00 0.42
C GLN A 591 -13.62 15.31 -0.36
N SER A 592 -13.06 16.41 0.16
CA SER A 592 -12.88 17.65 -0.61
C SER A 592 -12.14 17.39 -1.92
N GLY A 593 -12.24 18.28 -2.85
CA GLY A 593 -11.56 18.19 -4.13
C GLY A 593 -10.05 18.01 -3.99
N SER A 594 -9.44 17.33 -4.96
CA SER A 594 -7.99 17.39 -5.18
C SER A 594 -7.66 18.60 -6.06
N TRP A 595 -6.40 18.98 -6.09
CA TRP A 595 -5.94 20.10 -6.88
C TRP A 595 -5.39 19.62 -8.22
N GLU A 596 -5.73 20.35 -9.28
CA GLU A 596 -5.21 20.11 -10.62
C GLU A 596 -4.58 21.40 -11.20
N THR A 597 -3.68 21.20 -12.14
CA THR A 597 -3.07 22.30 -12.88
C THR A 597 -3.87 22.57 -14.14
N LEU A 598 -4.52 23.70 -14.19
CA LEU A 598 -5.21 24.16 -15.38
C LEU A 598 -4.31 25.10 -16.19
N GLN A 599 -4.38 24.95 -17.48
CA GLN A 599 -3.84 25.89 -18.44
C GLN A 599 -4.69 27.16 -18.44
N ASP A 600 -4.06 28.33 -18.28
CA ASP A 600 -4.74 29.64 -18.24
C ASP A 600 -4.97 30.20 -19.63
N GLY A 601 -4.25 29.70 -20.63
CA GLY A 601 -4.33 30.16 -22.01
C GLY A 601 -3.43 29.34 -22.93
N SER A 602 -3.33 29.78 -24.18
CA SER A 602 -2.38 29.22 -25.15
C SER A 602 -1.66 30.29 -25.89
N LEU A 603 -0.35 30.10 -26.12
CA LEU A 603 0.44 30.97 -27.01
C LEU A 603 0.59 30.31 -28.36
N PRO A 604 0.27 31.00 -29.46
CA PRO A 604 0.60 30.52 -30.78
C PRO A 604 2.12 30.51 -30.96
N ALA A 605 2.68 29.35 -31.30
CA ALA A 605 4.10 29.19 -31.54
C ALA A 605 4.34 28.71 -32.98
N PHE A 606 5.32 29.37 -33.64
CA PHE A 606 5.84 28.92 -34.92
C PHE A 606 7.10 28.09 -34.70
N PHE A 607 7.10 26.86 -35.22
CA PHE A 607 8.32 26.06 -35.31
C PHE A 607 8.81 26.12 -36.76
N ILE A 608 10.12 26.37 -36.93
CA ILE A 608 10.75 26.41 -38.26
C ILE A 608 10.55 25.02 -38.95
N GLY A 609 9.89 25.06 -40.10
CA GLY A 609 9.57 23.85 -40.88
C GLY A 609 8.16 23.29 -40.72
N GLN A 610 7.33 23.82 -39.83
CA GLN A 610 5.91 23.48 -39.73
C GLN A 610 5.03 24.53 -40.37
N LYS A 611 3.97 24.11 -41.05
CA LYS A 611 3.02 24.98 -41.72
C LYS A 611 1.90 25.49 -40.82
N GLU A 612 1.73 24.88 -39.66
CA GLU A 612 0.64 25.16 -38.72
C GLU A 612 1.17 25.77 -37.43
N LEU A 613 0.41 26.70 -36.88
CA LEU A 613 0.63 27.27 -35.56
C LEU A 613 0.33 26.21 -34.49
N LEU A 614 1.31 25.88 -33.68
CA LEU A 614 1.08 25.07 -32.50
C LEU A 614 0.67 25.98 -31.32
N ALA A 615 -0.35 25.58 -30.60
CA ALA A 615 -0.77 26.24 -29.38
C ALA A 615 0.02 25.67 -28.18
N LEU A 616 0.96 26.47 -27.66
CA LEU A 616 1.67 26.09 -26.44
C LEU A 616 0.81 26.43 -25.21
N PRO A 617 0.57 25.47 -24.30
CA PRO A 617 -0.20 25.75 -23.09
C PRO A 617 0.54 26.76 -22.19
N MET A 618 -0.18 27.76 -21.71
CA MET A 618 0.28 28.67 -20.67
C MET A 618 -0.23 28.19 -19.32
N ILE A 619 0.66 27.99 -18.37
CA ILE A 619 0.36 27.61 -17.00
C ILE A 619 0.98 28.63 -16.07
N SER A 620 0.16 29.45 -15.39
CA SER A 620 0.63 30.49 -14.46
C SER A 620 1.05 29.93 -13.10
N ALA A 621 0.41 28.84 -12.66
CA ALA A 621 0.70 28.20 -11.40
C ALA A 621 0.31 26.70 -11.43
N LEU A 622 1.09 25.88 -10.74
CA LEU A 622 0.75 24.48 -10.50
C LEU A 622 -0.36 24.39 -9.45
N ASN A 623 -1.22 23.37 -9.59
CA ASN A 623 -2.32 23.08 -8.68
C ASN A 623 -3.18 24.33 -8.40
N ASN A 624 -3.57 25.02 -9.47
CA ASN A 624 -4.29 26.29 -9.44
C ASN A 624 -5.83 26.13 -9.40
N TYR A 625 -6.34 24.91 -9.50
CA TYR A 625 -7.77 24.61 -9.51
C TYR A 625 -8.13 23.45 -8.59
N GLU A 626 -9.12 23.66 -7.70
CA GLU A 626 -9.68 22.61 -6.85
C GLU A 626 -10.83 21.91 -7.58
N LEU A 627 -10.71 20.59 -7.77
CA LEU A 627 -11.76 19.77 -8.34
C LEU A 627 -13.00 19.74 -7.43
N PRO A 628 -14.19 19.43 -7.96
CA PRO A 628 -15.36 19.15 -7.12
C PRO A 628 -15.12 18.04 -6.10
N ALA A 629 -15.83 18.10 -4.98
CA ALA A 629 -15.73 17.10 -3.93
C ALA A 629 -16.06 15.68 -4.43
N TYR A 630 -15.35 14.70 -3.92
CA TYR A 630 -15.62 13.28 -4.11
C TYR A 630 -16.66 12.82 -3.10
N ILE A 631 -17.74 12.21 -3.57
CA ILE A 631 -18.81 11.65 -2.72
C ILE A 631 -19.19 10.27 -3.24
N ARG A 632 -19.16 9.25 -2.37
CA ARG A 632 -19.51 7.89 -2.73
C ARG A 632 -20.29 7.21 -1.61
N TRP A 633 -21.25 6.44 -2.00
CA TRP A 633 -22.00 5.57 -1.11
C TRP A 633 -22.00 4.16 -1.68
N ASP A 634 -21.56 3.19 -0.89
CA ASP A 634 -21.50 1.77 -1.24
C ASP A 634 -22.38 0.97 -0.31
N ALA A 635 -22.99 -0.10 -0.81
CA ALA A 635 -23.78 -1.02 -0.01
C ALA A 635 -23.64 -2.46 -0.48
N ALA A 636 -23.68 -3.43 0.45
CA ALA A 636 -23.70 -4.84 0.10
C ALA A 636 -24.53 -5.67 1.08
N LEU A 637 -25.07 -6.76 0.57
CA LEU A 637 -25.65 -7.86 1.32
C LEU A 637 -24.70 -9.06 1.26
N HIS A 638 -24.57 -9.78 2.36
CA HIS A 638 -23.81 -11.01 2.39
C HIS A 638 -24.58 -12.10 3.13
N LEU A 639 -24.58 -13.28 2.51
CA LEU A 639 -25.24 -14.47 3.02
C LEU A 639 -24.19 -15.52 3.37
N ASP A 640 -24.00 -15.75 4.65
CA ASP A 640 -23.18 -16.82 5.20
C ASP A 640 -23.99 -18.10 5.32
N ILE A 641 -23.51 -19.20 4.76
CA ILE A 641 -24.15 -20.52 4.84
C ILE A 641 -23.14 -21.54 5.38
N GLN A 642 -23.47 -22.18 6.50
CA GLN A 642 -22.69 -23.29 7.05
C GLN A 642 -23.15 -24.61 6.44
N GLY A 643 -22.44 -25.08 5.43
CA GLY A 643 -22.63 -26.40 4.85
C GLY A 643 -22.07 -27.52 5.74
N ARG A 644 -22.21 -28.78 5.28
CA ARG A 644 -21.71 -29.95 6.00
C ARG A 644 -20.16 -30.02 6.02
N HIS A 645 -19.52 -29.63 4.92
CA HIS A 645 -18.07 -29.73 4.74
C HIS A 645 -17.40 -28.37 4.47
N ALA A 646 -18.17 -27.34 4.14
CA ALA A 646 -17.66 -26.04 3.79
C ALA A 646 -18.58 -24.91 4.31
N LYS A 647 -17.97 -23.76 4.57
CA LYS A 647 -18.67 -22.50 4.81
C LYS A 647 -18.66 -21.71 3.49
N HIS A 648 -19.85 -21.26 3.06
CA HIS A 648 -20.02 -20.42 1.88
C HIS A 648 -20.43 -19.02 2.32
N GLU A 649 -19.90 -18.02 1.66
CA GLU A 649 -20.28 -16.62 1.81
C GLU A 649 -20.59 -16.07 0.41
N ILE A 650 -21.82 -15.60 0.19
CA ILE A 650 -22.28 -15.00 -1.06
C ILE A 650 -22.49 -13.53 -0.82
N GLY A 651 -21.80 -12.67 -1.56
CA GLY A 651 -21.92 -11.22 -1.49
C GLY A 651 -22.61 -10.66 -2.73
N LEU A 652 -23.54 -9.71 -2.52
CA LEU A 652 -24.15 -8.88 -3.55
C LEU A 652 -23.90 -7.44 -3.17
N GLY A 653 -23.11 -6.71 -3.96
CA GLY A 653 -22.69 -5.35 -3.66
C GLY A 653 -23.04 -4.36 -4.76
N VAL A 654 -23.10 -3.10 -4.39
CA VAL A 654 -23.16 -1.97 -5.32
C VAL A 654 -22.15 -0.94 -4.88
N TYR A 655 -21.17 -0.70 -5.72
CA TYR A 655 -20.22 0.39 -5.58
C TYR A 655 -20.82 1.65 -6.23
N ASN A 656 -20.63 2.81 -5.59
CA ASN A 656 -21.17 4.09 -6.04
C ASN A 656 -22.70 4.09 -6.28
N LEU A 657 -23.46 3.73 -5.25
CA LEU A 657 -24.92 3.66 -5.28
C LEU A 657 -25.58 4.97 -5.74
N LEU A 658 -24.94 6.11 -5.48
CA LEU A 658 -25.41 7.43 -5.91
C LEU A 658 -25.24 7.65 -7.42
N ASN A 659 -24.56 6.77 -8.13
CA ASN A 659 -24.17 6.93 -9.54
C ASN A 659 -23.54 8.31 -9.83
N ARG A 660 -22.80 8.85 -8.86
CA ARG A 660 -22.18 10.15 -9.01
C ARG A 660 -20.97 10.04 -9.93
N HIS A 661 -20.85 10.92 -10.90
CA HIS A 661 -19.67 11.10 -11.72
C HIS A 661 -18.61 11.84 -10.91
N ASN A 662 -17.85 11.09 -10.11
CA ASN A 662 -16.81 11.64 -9.27
C ASN A 662 -15.62 12.12 -10.11
N PRO A 663 -15.00 13.26 -9.75
CA PRO A 663 -13.89 13.81 -10.51
C PRO A 663 -12.66 12.89 -10.39
N PHE A 664 -12.13 12.51 -11.57
CA PHE A 664 -10.86 11.79 -11.67
C PHE A 664 -9.76 12.72 -12.18
N MET A 665 -9.98 13.33 -13.33
CA MET A 665 -9.05 14.30 -13.94
C MET A 665 -9.80 15.26 -14.87
N LEU A 666 -9.15 16.37 -15.20
CA LEU A 666 -9.60 17.29 -16.23
C LEU A 666 -8.83 17.05 -17.53
N ARG A 667 -9.53 17.05 -18.64
CA ARG A 667 -8.95 16.97 -19.98
C ARG A 667 -9.41 18.16 -20.81
N TYR A 668 -8.47 18.91 -21.35
CA TYR A 668 -8.77 19.96 -22.30
C TYR A 668 -9.17 19.37 -23.64
N ASN A 669 -10.28 19.82 -24.19
CA ASN A 669 -10.72 19.49 -25.54
C ASN A 669 -10.40 20.68 -26.46
N PRO A 670 -9.42 20.53 -27.40
CA PRO A 670 -9.02 21.63 -28.25
C PRO A 670 -10.11 22.04 -29.26
N ASP A 671 -11.01 21.10 -29.64
CA ASP A 671 -12.06 21.38 -30.64
C ASP A 671 -13.19 22.25 -30.07
N THR A 672 -13.52 22.03 -28.81
CA THR A 672 -14.58 22.78 -28.10
C THR A 672 -14.04 23.91 -27.23
N HIS A 673 -12.73 24.04 -27.11
CA HIS A 673 -12.04 24.97 -26.17
C HIS A 673 -12.56 24.87 -24.73
N ALA A 674 -12.93 23.67 -24.31
CA ALA A 674 -13.54 23.41 -22.99
C ALA A 674 -12.77 22.35 -22.21
N TRP A 675 -12.82 22.46 -20.88
CA TRP A 675 -12.33 21.44 -19.99
C TRP A 675 -13.43 20.40 -19.69
N ASN A 676 -13.14 19.14 -19.95
CA ASN A 676 -14.02 18.03 -19.67
C ASN A 676 -13.58 17.32 -18.40
N LEU A 677 -14.51 17.14 -17.47
CA LEU A 677 -14.30 16.34 -16.28
C LEU A 677 -14.45 14.86 -16.63
N ILE A 678 -13.38 14.08 -16.44
CA ILE A 678 -13.38 12.63 -16.62
C ILE A 678 -13.69 11.97 -15.27
N SER A 679 -14.64 11.03 -15.29
CA SER A 679 -15.01 10.15 -14.19
C SER A 679 -14.78 8.70 -14.63
N LEU A 680 -14.32 7.83 -13.72
CA LEU A 680 -13.94 6.46 -14.06
C LEU A 680 -15.06 5.44 -13.79
N LEU A 681 -15.64 5.48 -12.58
CA LEU A 681 -16.53 4.43 -12.11
C LEU A 681 -17.96 4.96 -11.89
N PRO A 682 -18.91 4.62 -12.76
CA PRO A 682 -20.34 4.82 -12.49
C PRO A 682 -20.81 3.86 -11.40
N ILE A 683 -22.13 3.72 -11.21
CA ILE A 683 -22.70 2.66 -10.39
C ILE A 683 -22.23 1.29 -10.91
N LEU A 684 -21.60 0.50 -10.04
CA LEU A 684 -21.04 -0.80 -10.41
C LEU A 684 -21.58 -1.90 -9.47
N PRO A 685 -22.47 -2.77 -9.95
CA PRO A 685 -22.90 -3.93 -9.20
C PRO A 685 -21.77 -4.97 -9.12
N SER A 686 -21.67 -5.66 -8.02
CA SER A 686 -20.72 -6.73 -7.80
C SER A 686 -21.38 -7.96 -7.19
N ILE A 687 -20.84 -9.12 -7.51
CA ILE A 687 -21.18 -10.40 -6.90
C ILE A 687 -19.89 -11.09 -6.48
N SER A 688 -19.90 -11.72 -5.31
CA SER A 688 -18.77 -12.52 -4.83
C SER A 688 -19.25 -13.83 -4.23
N TRP A 689 -18.43 -14.85 -4.37
CA TRP A 689 -18.61 -16.12 -3.70
C TRP A 689 -17.30 -16.56 -3.07
N HIS A 690 -17.32 -16.77 -1.76
CA HIS A 690 -16.19 -17.31 -1.00
C HIS A 690 -16.56 -18.65 -0.41
N VAL A 691 -15.62 -19.58 -0.43
CA VAL A 691 -15.79 -20.91 0.15
C VAL A 691 -14.58 -21.25 1.02
N ARG A 692 -14.83 -21.89 2.19
CA ARG A 692 -13.80 -22.38 3.10
C ARG A 692 -14.14 -23.79 3.55
N PHE A 693 -13.17 -24.68 3.60
CA PHE A 693 -13.31 -26.06 4.05
C PHE A 693 -12.12 -26.54 4.87
#